data_d75b6d11245d8b808e474f4cdc319283
#
_entry.id   d75b6d11245d8b808e474f4cdc319283
#
_cell.length_a   1.000
_cell.length_b   1.000
_cell.length_c   1.000
_cell.angle_alpha   90.00
_cell.angle_beta   90.00
_cell.angle_gamma   90.00
#
_symmetry.space_group_name_H-M   'P 1'
#
loop_
_entity.id
_entity.type
_entity.pdbx_description
1 polymer ?
#
loop_
_entity_poly.entity_id
_entity_poly.type
_entity_poly.pdbx_seq_one_letter_code
_entity_poly.pdbx_strand_id
1 'polypeptide(L)'
;MIGLVIILLSTIAQPTAAHSNRLARVPGGRDAAFVKRDGPILRLNGRPFRFAGANNYYLMYKSQPMVDNLLDAAAANHLNVIRMWGSLDIGNQDGSNSIRGKADGVYFQYWGGSAPAYNDGANGLQHLDYVIHKAGQLGLKLVIPFVNNWNDFGGMDQYVRWRDSSTPDDQVWYHDSFYTDPVIRQWYQNWIAHLLNRVNTYNGIAYKDDPTIMTWELGNEPRCLSAGAYPRSPNCTTQTMIAWADEMSTYIKSIDDKHLVSVGDEGFYCVPGATDWTENCGEGVDTIAFARLKHIDVMSFHLYPDHWGKDASWGAQWITRHIQDAKASHKPVVLGEFGLLDKPTRNPTYKQWTDAILNSGGDGALYWILSDKQDDGSLYPDYDGFTVYCPSPVCITLSNFAQAIARRERLFPPVADDDSAVTEFNIPVTLTPAANDIGYNRASPAIDSIDLDPATAEQQTTRTIAAGTFALQPNGDVAFTPAAGYSGKASIAYTIRDSFGRLSNQANISVTVKPDPTAAILLASFETGAEGWAPGNWQPTAGTVEQSADYASEGSHSLKFNAVDGGWVGVTFPAPVDLTGKTHIKVDIKTLGAGTSQDISLQIGPSFEWCQGNFTFVNANTTATTDVDLIGAFSCDISTKPMNDVRGMYIFFSGGGTFYIDNVRAD
;
A
#
# COMPACT_ATOMS: atom_id res chain seq x y z
N MET A 1 73.86 46.29 -49.41
CA MET A 1 73.77 45.49 -48.16
C MET A 1 72.31 45.39 -47.85
N ILE A 2 71.73 44.27 -48.17
CA ILE A 2 70.29 43.99 -47.98
C ILE A 2 70.17 43.07 -46.74
N GLY A 3 69.57 43.60 -45.71
CA GLY A 3 69.34 42.84 -44.48
C GLY A 3 68.03 42.01 -44.54
N LEU A 4 68.18 40.70 -44.40
CA LEU A 4 67.09 39.73 -44.42
C LEU A 4 66.49 39.65 -42.99
N VAL A 5 65.21 40.04 -42.82
CA VAL A 5 64.47 39.89 -41.59
C VAL A 5 63.72 38.57 -41.64
N ILE A 6 64.09 37.62 -40.81
CA ILE A 6 63.40 36.35 -40.64
C ILE A 6 62.31 36.53 -39.56
N ILE A 7 61.06 36.43 -39.97
CA ILE A 7 59.89 36.38 -39.01
C ILE A 7 59.66 34.92 -38.63
N LEU A 8 59.95 34.58 -37.38
CA LEU A 8 59.49 33.31 -36.77
C LEU A 8 58.02 33.41 -36.40
N LEU A 9 57.19 32.64 -37.10
CA LEU A 9 55.80 32.37 -36.68
C LEU A 9 55.82 31.22 -35.64
N SER A 10 55.60 31.54 -34.38
CA SER A 10 55.32 30.58 -33.34
C SER A 10 53.84 30.20 -33.40
N THR A 11 53.57 28.97 -33.83
CA THR A 11 52.22 28.35 -33.74
C THR A 11 52.01 27.94 -32.28
N ILE A 12 51.13 28.70 -31.60
CA ILE A 12 50.60 28.28 -30.28
C ILE A 12 49.57 27.20 -30.52
N ALA A 13 49.91 25.94 -30.24
CA ALA A 13 48.94 24.84 -30.14
C ALA A 13 48.11 25.03 -28.87
N GLN A 14 46.83 25.30 -29.02
CA GLN A 14 45.88 25.23 -27.90
C GLN A 14 45.69 23.74 -27.49
N PRO A 15 45.74 23.40 -26.22
CA PRO A 15 45.38 22.06 -25.79
C PRO A 15 43.87 21.88 -25.84
N THR A 16 43.39 20.96 -26.67
CA THR A 16 42.05 20.46 -26.64
C THR A 16 41.84 19.77 -25.28
N ALA A 17 41.07 20.42 -24.41
CA ALA A 17 40.62 19.81 -23.17
C ALA A 17 39.64 18.67 -23.50
N ALA A 18 40.15 17.44 -23.51
CA ALA A 18 39.33 16.25 -23.41
C ALA A 18 38.60 16.29 -22.04
N HIS A 19 37.32 16.60 -22.04
CA HIS A 19 36.47 16.43 -20.88
C HIS A 19 36.36 14.92 -20.61
N SER A 20 37.30 14.36 -19.86
CA SER A 20 37.10 13.09 -19.21
C SER A 20 36.06 13.30 -18.13
N ASN A 21 34.83 12.87 -18.36
CA ASN A 21 33.84 12.64 -17.30
C ASN A 21 34.37 11.53 -16.38
N ARG A 22 35.32 11.86 -15.52
CA ARG A 22 35.61 11.05 -14.34
C ARG A 22 34.43 11.27 -13.39
N LEU A 23 33.46 10.36 -13.41
CA LEU A 23 32.55 10.15 -12.28
C LEU A 23 33.44 9.96 -11.04
N ALA A 24 33.43 10.95 -10.15
CA ALA A 24 34.11 10.86 -8.88
C ALA A 24 33.59 9.62 -8.15
N ARG A 25 34.45 8.64 -7.94
CA ARG A 25 34.18 7.52 -7.03
C ARG A 25 33.95 8.11 -5.65
N VAL A 26 32.68 8.15 -5.23
CA VAL A 26 32.34 8.35 -3.82
C VAL A 26 32.72 7.07 -3.08
N PRO A 27 33.45 7.12 -1.96
CA PRO A 27 33.71 5.96 -1.14
C PRO A 27 32.40 5.58 -0.42
N GLY A 28 31.64 4.69 -1.02
CA GLY A 28 30.44 4.10 -0.44
C GLY A 28 30.52 2.59 -0.54
N GLY A 29 30.20 1.90 0.52
CA GLY A 29 30.21 0.46 0.57
C GLY A 29 29.32 -0.17 -0.53
N ARG A 30 29.33 -1.51 -0.65
CA ARG A 30 28.59 -2.28 -1.67
C ARG A 30 27.11 -1.85 -1.81
N ASP A 31 26.46 -1.37 -0.73
CA ASP A 31 25.07 -0.91 -0.72
C ASP A 31 24.82 0.40 -1.49
N ALA A 32 25.84 1.22 -1.74
CA ALA A 32 25.71 2.47 -2.49
C ALA A 32 25.37 2.27 -3.98
N ALA A 33 25.55 1.07 -4.53
CA ALA A 33 25.27 0.75 -5.92
C ALA A 33 23.84 0.30 -6.21
N PHE A 34 23.04 -0.04 -5.19
CA PHE A 34 21.64 -0.42 -5.33
C PHE A 34 20.75 0.81 -5.53
N VAL A 35 19.72 0.65 -6.35
CA VAL A 35 18.60 1.60 -6.36
C VAL A 35 17.77 1.35 -5.12
N LYS A 36 17.48 2.39 -4.36
CA LYS A 36 16.70 2.33 -3.11
C LYS A 36 15.45 3.20 -3.21
N ARG A 37 14.44 2.83 -2.47
CA ARG A 37 13.27 3.67 -2.26
C ARG A 37 13.51 4.63 -1.08
N ASP A 38 13.13 5.89 -1.26
CA ASP A 38 13.12 6.91 -0.23
C ASP A 38 11.78 7.66 -0.33
N GLY A 39 10.79 7.21 0.46
CA GLY A 39 9.42 7.65 0.31
C GLY A 39 8.90 7.37 -1.12
N PRO A 40 8.35 8.39 -1.81
CA PRO A 40 7.81 8.25 -3.16
C PRO A 40 8.87 8.39 -4.27
N ILE A 41 10.16 8.34 -3.97
CA ILE A 41 11.23 8.49 -4.97
C ILE A 41 12.21 7.32 -4.96
N LEU A 42 12.83 7.10 -6.11
CA LEU A 42 13.97 6.21 -6.26
C LEU A 42 15.28 6.98 -6.11
N ARG A 43 16.27 6.38 -5.46
CA ARG A 43 17.62 6.92 -5.33
C ARG A 43 18.68 5.92 -5.77
N LEU A 44 19.72 6.44 -6.42
CA LEU A 44 20.95 5.70 -6.71
C LEU A 44 22.13 6.54 -6.23
N ASN A 45 22.97 5.97 -5.38
CA ASN A 45 24.10 6.68 -4.76
C ASN A 45 23.69 7.98 -4.04
N GLY A 46 22.52 7.95 -3.36
CA GLY A 46 21.97 9.09 -2.65
C GLY A 46 21.33 10.19 -3.51
N ARG A 47 21.36 10.04 -4.85
CA ARG A 47 20.75 11.00 -5.78
C ARG A 47 19.43 10.44 -6.31
N PRO A 48 18.43 11.29 -6.61
CA PRO A 48 17.22 10.84 -7.29
C PRO A 48 17.56 10.06 -8.56
N PHE A 49 16.95 8.90 -8.73
CA PHE A 49 17.12 8.04 -9.88
C PHE A 49 15.81 7.97 -10.64
N ARG A 50 15.87 8.44 -11.89
CA ARG A 50 14.77 8.36 -12.84
C ARG A 50 15.24 7.79 -14.13
N PHE A 51 14.36 7.09 -14.82
CA PHE A 51 14.80 6.32 -15.94
C PHE A 51 13.80 6.26 -17.11
N ALA A 52 14.36 6.04 -18.27
CA ALA A 52 13.66 5.51 -19.42
C ALA A 52 14.30 4.17 -19.77
N GLY A 53 13.49 3.27 -20.28
CA GLY A 53 13.96 1.96 -20.65
C GLY A 53 13.05 1.29 -21.66
N ALA A 54 13.32 0.02 -21.89
CA ALA A 54 12.54 -0.80 -22.78
C ALA A 54 12.30 -2.19 -22.17
N ASN A 55 11.29 -2.87 -22.67
CA ASN A 55 11.09 -4.29 -22.46
C ASN A 55 11.78 -5.11 -23.54
N ASN A 56 12.19 -6.34 -23.19
CA ASN A 56 12.56 -7.33 -24.16
C ASN A 56 12.41 -8.75 -23.59
N TYR A 57 11.63 -9.59 -24.26
CA TYR A 57 11.37 -10.96 -23.83
C TYR A 57 12.38 -11.98 -24.35
N TYR A 58 13.09 -11.69 -25.44
CA TYR A 58 13.98 -12.70 -26.04
C TYR A 58 15.39 -12.75 -25.47
N LEU A 59 15.79 -11.76 -24.67
CA LEU A 59 17.12 -11.74 -24.03
C LEU A 59 17.44 -13.02 -23.25
N MET A 60 16.43 -13.64 -22.63
CA MET A 60 16.62 -14.79 -21.77
C MET A 60 16.95 -16.11 -22.51
N TYR A 61 16.78 -16.15 -23.86
CA TYR A 61 16.99 -17.39 -24.61
C TYR A 61 17.75 -17.21 -25.93
N LYS A 62 18.03 -16.00 -26.36
CA LYS A 62 18.79 -15.75 -27.58
C LYS A 62 20.29 -15.81 -27.35
N SER A 63 21.06 -15.85 -28.45
CA SER A 63 22.53 -15.88 -28.46
C SER A 63 23.15 -14.66 -27.77
N GLN A 64 24.38 -14.80 -27.30
CA GLN A 64 25.13 -13.69 -26.72
C GLN A 64 25.29 -12.49 -27.66
N PRO A 65 25.60 -12.68 -29.00
CA PRO A 65 25.64 -11.55 -29.93
C PRO A 65 24.29 -10.80 -30.02
N MET A 66 23.15 -11.49 -29.99
CA MET A 66 21.83 -10.83 -29.98
C MET A 66 21.59 -10.07 -28.68
N VAL A 67 22.01 -10.60 -27.56
CA VAL A 67 21.96 -9.91 -26.24
C VAL A 67 22.83 -8.65 -26.29
N ASP A 68 24.07 -8.77 -26.82
CA ASP A 68 24.99 -7.64 -26.97
C ASP A 68 24.42 -6.54 -27.84
N ASN A 69 23.92 -6.88 -29.04
CA ASN A 69 23.32 -5.93 -29.97
C ASN A 69 22.21 -5.13 -29.29
N LEU A 70 21.29 -5.79 -28.60
CA LEU A 70 20.16 -5.12 -27.96
C LEU A 70 20.57 -4.23 -26.78
N LEU A 71 21.41 -4.72 -25.89
CA LEU A 71 21.84 -3.95 -24.72
C LEU A 71 22.73 -2.78 -25.10
N ASP A 72 23.61 -2.94 -26.12
CA ASP A 72 24.42 -1.86 -26.68
C ASP A 72 23.53 -0.80 -27.37
N ALA A 73 22.48 -1.22 -28.11
CA ALA A 73 21.50 -0.30 -28.70
C ALA A 73 20.72 0.47 -27.62
N ALA A 74 20.32 -0.18 -26.54
CA ALA A 74 19.68 0.45 -25.40
C ALA A 74 20.57 1.54 -24.78
N ALA A 75 21.82 1.21 -24.48
CA ALA A 75 22.79 2.14 -23.90
C ALA A 75 23.08 3.33 -24.85
N ALA A 76 23.25 3.05 -26.15
CA ALA A 76 23.49 4.08 -27.17
C ALA A 76 22.31 5.07 -27.31
N ASN A 77 21.09 4.65 -26.99
CA ASN A 77 19.88 5.47 -26.99
C ASN A 77 19.53 6.05 -25.61
N HIS A 78 20.48 6.09 -24.68
CA HIS A 78 20.36 6.65 -23.34
C HIS A 78 19.34 5.94 -22.43
N LEU A 79 18.87 4.76 -22.80
CA LEU A 79 18.08 3.91 -21.90
C LEU A 79 18.97 3.41 -20.79
N ASN A 80 18.46 3.35 -19.58
CA ASN A 80 19.24 2.94 -18.41
C ASN A 80 18.60 1.83 -17.60
N VAL A 81 17.40 1.36 -18.02
CA VAL A 81 16.73 0.20 -17.44
C VAL A 81 16.17 -0.70 -18.55
N ILE A 82 16.32 -1.99 -18.38
CA ILE A 82 15.70 -3.02 -19.25
C ILE A 82 14.84 -3.92 -18.38
N ARG A 83 13.59 -4.13 -18.79
CA ARG A 83 12.71 -5.13 -18.20
C ARG A 83 12.71 -6.37 -19.09
N MET A 84 12.93 -7.53 -18.49
CA MET A 84 13.08 -8.79 -19.20
C MET A 84 12.49 -9.94 -18.38
N TRP A 85 12.24 -11.09 -19.01
CA TRP A 85 11.70 -12.24 -18.30
C TRP A 85 12.73 -12.99 -17.45
N GLY A 86 12.35 -13.37 -16.24
CA GLY A 86 13.09 -14.25 -15.35
C GLY A 86 12.57 -15.68 -15.32
N SER A 87 11.68 -16.07 -16.23
CA SER A 87 11.08 -17.41 -16.27
C SER A 87 11.01 -17.97 -17.69
N LEU A 88 11.18 -19.27 -17.83
CA LEU A 88 10.93 -20.08 -19.00
C LEU A 88 10.65 -21.50 -18.54
N ASP A 89 9.35 -21.83 -18.45
CA ASP A 89 8.85 -23.01 -17.76
C ASP A 89 8.29 -24.02 -18.77
N ILE A 90 8.74 -25.25 -18.67
CA ILE A 90 8.28 -26.33 -19.57
C ILE A 90 7.70 -27.49 -18.76
N GLY A 91 6.99 -28.41 -19.42
CA GLY A 91 6.50 -29.62 -18.80
C GLY A 91 7.63 -30.53 -18.36
N ASN A 92 7.79 -31.69 -19.00
CA ASN A 92 8.92 -32.57 -18.76
C ASN A 92 10.18 -32.04 -19.44
N GLN A 93 11.35 -32.53 -19.02
CA GLN A 93 12.63 -32.10 -19.58
C GLN A 93 12.76 -32.35 -21.11
N ASP A 94 12.05 -33.31 -21.66
CA ASP A 94 11.97 -33.56 -23.11
C ASP A 94 11.05 -32.56 -23.84
N GLY A 95 10.31 -31.73 -23.12
CA GLY A 95 9.34 -30.77 -23.64
C GLY A 95 7.89 -31.30 -23.68
N SER A 96 7.66 -32.57 -23.37
CA SER A 96 6.28 -33.08 -23.26
C SER A 96 5.55 -32.47 -22.07
N ASN A 97 4.21 -32.44 -22.08
CA ASN A 97 3.34 -31.86 -21.08
C ASN A 97 3.60 -30.34 -20.80
N SER A 98 4.14 -29.63 -21.79
CA SER A 98 4.36 -28.19 -21.71
C SER A 98 3.12 -27.40 -22.15
N ILE A 99 2.84 -26.27 -21.48
CA ILE A 99 1.92 -25.24 -21.98
C ILE A 99 2.51 -24.61 -23.24
N ARG A 100 3.79 -24.19 -23.13
CA ARG A 100 4.65 -23.82 -24.27
C ARG A 100 5.93 -24.64 -24.20
N GLY A 101 6.54 -24.88 -25.34
CA GLY A 101 7.82 -25.61 -25.40
C GLY A 101 9.02 -24.74 -25.02
N LYS A 102 10.22 -25.33 -25.20
CA LYS A 102 11.49 -24.62 -25.07
C LYS A 102 11.56 -23.48 -26.09
N ALA A 103 12.16 -22.36 -25.71
CA ALA A 103 12.48 -21.27 -26.62
C ALA A 103 13.94 -21.46 -27.11
N ASP A 104 14.13 -21.72 -28.39
CA ASP A 104 15.46 -22.06 -28.99
C ASP A 104 16.25 -23.14 -28.23
N GLY A 105 15.53 -24.10 -27.62
CA GLY A 105 16.14 -25.18 -26.83
C GLY A 105 16.43 -24.80 -25.37
N VAL A 106 16.23 -23.54 -25.00
CA VAL A 106 16.43 -23.01 -23.63
C VAL A 106 15.18 -23.22 -22.80
N TYR A 107 15.36 -23.49 -21.49
CA TYR A 107 14.32 -23.58 -20.48
C TYR A 107 14.96 -23.40 -19.09
N PHE A 108 14.20 -22.84 -18.12
CA PHE A 108 14.70 -22.59 -16.76
C PHE A 108 14.14 -23.60 -15.76
N GLN A 109 12.85 -23.92 -15.86
CA GLN A 109 12.20 -24.87 -14.98
C GLN A 109 11.57 -26.01 -15.81
N TYR A 110 11.54 -27.20 -15.20
CA TYR A 110 10.91 -28.40 -15.78
C TYR A 110 10.41 -29.32 -14.68
N TRP A 111 9.53 -30.27 -15.02
CA TRP A 111 9.03 -31.23 -14.05
C TRP A 111 10.12 -32.25 -13.65
N GLY A 112 10.49 -32.25 -12.36
CA GLY A 112 11.48 -33.15 -11.77
C GLY A 112 10.92 -34.47 -11.24
N GLY A 113 9.64 -34.78 -11.52
CA GLY A 113 8.97 -36.01 -11.07
C GLY A 113 8.11 -35.86 -9.82
N SER A 114 8.49 -35.03 -8.86
CA SER A 114 7.72 -34.75 -7.65
C SER A 114 7.49 -33.25 -7.39
N ALA A 115 8.34 -32.42 -7.97
CA ALA A 115 8.28 -30.95 -7.93
C ALA A 115 9.04 -30.39 -9.15
N PRO A 116 8.88 -29.08 -9.48
CA PRO A 116 9.71 -28.41 -10.46
C PRO A 116 11.19 -28.49 -10.10
N ALA A 117 12.03 -28.75 -11.09
CA ALA A 117 13.47 -28.73 -11.01
C ALA A 117 14.03 -27.59 -11.88
N TYR A 118 15.31 -27.23 -11.68
CA TYR A 118 15.92 -26.07 -12.29
C TYR A 118 17.03 -26.47 -13.27
N ASN A 119 17.11 -25.75 -14.38
CA ASN A 119 18.17 -25.91 -15.37
C ASN A 119 19.24 -24.83 -15.18
N ASP A 120 20.26 -25.14 -14.41
CA ASP A 120 21.38 -24.25 -14.15
C ASP A 120 22.46 -24.25 -15.25
N GLY A 121 22.25 -25.05 -16.31
CA GLY A 121 23.23 -25.28 -17.36
C GLY A 121 23.25 -24.22 -18.47
N ALA A 122 24.05 -24.53 -19.50
CA ALA A 122 24.29 -23.64 -20.63
C ALA A 122 23.04 -23.35 -21.48
N ASN A 123 22.09 -24.28 -21.54
CA ASN A 123 20.78 -24.08 -22.18
C ASN A 123 19.70 -23.72 -21.15
N GLY A 124 20.07 -23.08 -20.08
CA GLY A 124 19.21 -22.68 -18.98
C GLY A 124 19.64 -21.34 -18.39
N LEU A 125 19.75 -21.28 -17.08
CA LEU A 125 20.00 -20.04 -16.32
C LEU A 125 21.33 -19.34 -16.62
N GLN A 126 22.29 -20.01 -17.31
CA GLN A 126 23.49 -19.29 -17.78
C GLN A 126 23.19 -18.23 -18.86
N HIS A 127 22.06 -18.30 -19.57
CA HIS A 127 21.61 -17.20 -20.42
C HIS A 127 21.28 -15.96 -19.58
N LEU A 128 20.55 -16.13 -18.49
CA LEU A 128 20.21 -15.03 -17.57
C LEU A 128 21.47 -14.47 -16.88
N ASP A 129 22.40 -15.33 -16.49
CA ASP A 129 23.72 -14.92 -15.96
C ASP A 129 24.43 -13.95 -16.93
N TYR A 130 24.45 -14.30 -18.24
CA TYR A 130 25.10 -13.47 -19.24
C TYR A 130 24.44 -12.11 -19.40
N VAL A 131 23.11 -12.06 -19.47
CA VAL A 131 22.36 -10.78 -19.57
C VAL A 131 22.67 -9.86 -18.40
N ILE A 132 22.63 -10.39 -17.17
CA ILE A 132 22.93 -9.60 -15.95
C ILE A 132 24.38 -9.09 -16.00
N HIS A 133 25.33 -9.94 -16.37
CA HIS A 133 26.75 -9.57 -16.50
C HIS A 133 26.95 -8.44 -17.54
N LYS A 134 26.42 -8.60 -18.75
CA LYS A 134 26.54 -7.59 -19.84
C LYS A 134 25.84 -6.29 -19.47
N ALA A 135 24.63 -6.34 -18.92
CA ALA A 135 23.92 -5.14 -18.44
C ALA A 135 24.75 -4.38 -17.39
N GLY A 136 25.36 -5.11 -16.45
CA GLY A 136 26.26 -4.51 -15.44
C GLY A 136 27.47 -3.82 -16.04
N GLN A 137 28.08 -4.39 -17.09
CA GLN A 137 29.20 -3.77 -17.81
C GLN A 137 28.79 -2.44 -18.47
N LEU A 138 27.55 -2.35 -18.96
CA LEU A 138 27.00 -1.16 -19.61
C LEU A 138 26.40 -0.14 -18.62
N GLY A 139 26.35 -0.48 -17.32
CA GLY A 139 25.71 0.35 -16.29
C GLY A 139 24.18 0.38 -16.37
N LEU A 140 23.58 -0.56 -17.10
CA LEU A 140 22.13 -0.74 -17.16
C LEU A 140 21.62 -1.40 -15.90
N LYS A 141 20.37 -1.12 -15.55
CA LYS A 141 19.63 -1.79 -14.47
C LYS A 141 18.57 -2.72 -15.06
N LEU A 142 18.23 -3.78 -14.33
CA LEU A 142 17.26 -4.76 -14.77
C LEU A 142 16.03 -4.80 -13.86
N VAL A 143 14.85 -4.98 -14.48
CA VAL A 143 13.59 -5.33 -13.84
C VAL A 143 13.23 -6.73 -14.31
N ILE A 144 13.01 -7.66 -13.37
CA ILE A 144 12.88 -9.09 -13.66
C ILE A 144 11.65 -9.66 -12.98
N PRO A 145 10.55 -9.95 -13.71
CA PRO A 145 9.43 -10.74 -13.22
C PRO A 145 9.81 -12.22 -13.09
N PHE A 146 9.38 -12.84 -11.98
CA PHE A 146 9.66 -14.25 -11.68
C PHE A 146 8.81 -15.24 -12.46
N VAL A 147 7.67 -14.82 -12.99
CA VAL A 147 6.71 -15.65 -13.73
C VAL A 147 5.87 -14.78 -14.65
N ASN A 148 5.23 -15.39 -15.66
CA ASN A 148 4.27 -14.73 -16.55
C ASN A 148 2.84 -15.21 -16.23
N ASN A 149 1.87 -14.29 -16.16
CA ASN A 149 0.45 -14.65 -16.10
C ASN A 149 -0.01 -15.38 -17.37
N TRP A 150 0.55 -14.94 -18.51
CA TRP A 150 0.20 -15.48 -19.82
C TRP A 150 0.94 -16.79 -20.10
N ASN A 151 0.40 -17.55 -21.06
CA ASN A 151 0.93 -18.87 -21.44
C ASN A 151 2.28 -18.81 -22.16
N ASP A 152 2.71 -17.64 -22.60
CA ASP A 152 4.02 -17.49 -23.23
C ASP A 152 5.13 -17.85 -22.23
N PHE A 153 6.03 -18.70 -22.69
CA PHE A 153 7.11 -19.30 -21.89
C PHE A 153 6.64 -20.16 -20.71
N GLY A 154 5.42 -20.72 -20.78
CA GLY A 154 4.82 -21.61 -19.78
C GLY A 154 3.99 -20.87 -18.73
N GLY A 155 4.62 -19.97 -17.96
CA GLY A 155 3.95 -19.10 -17.03
C GLY A 155 3.20 -19.80 -15.88
N MET A 156 2.23 -19.10 -15.30
CA MET A 156 1.46 -19.59 -14.15
C MET A 156 0.69 -20.87 -14.46
N ASP A 157 0.17 -21.00 -15.70
CA ASP A 157 -0.54 -22.21 -16.13
C ASP A 157 0.37 -23.45 -16.19
N GLN A 158 1.70 -23.28 -16.35
CA GLN A 158 2.60 -24.42 -16.29
C GLN A 158 2.74 -24.96 -14.86
N TYR A 159 2.71 -24.11 -13.84
CA TYR A 159 2.66 -24.55 -12.44
C TYR A 159 1.37 -25.32 -12.14
N VAL A 160 0.25 -24.82 -12.64
CA VAL A 160 -1.04 -25.51 -12.52
C VAL A 160 -0.99 -26.85 -13.24
N ARG A 161 -0.39 -26.92 -14.46
CA ARG A 161 -0.21 -28.15 -15.23
C ARG A 161 0.65 -29.19 -14.50
N TRP A 162 1.72 -28.78 -13.84
CA TRP A 162 2.53 -29.69 -13.04
C TRP A 162 1.74 -30.26 -11.86
N ARG A 163 0.92 -29.42 -11.23
CA ARG A 163 0.08 -29.82 -10.10
C ARG A 163 -1.05 -30.75 -10.51
N ASP A 164 -1.76 -30.42 -11.56
CA ASP A 164 -2.82 -31.19 -12.18
C ASP A 164 -2.31 -32.60 -12.54
N SER A 165 -1.21 -32.71 -13.29
CA SER A 165 -0.62 -33.97 -13.68
C SER A 165 -0.08 -34.84 -12.52
N SER A 166 0.06 -34.28 -11.33
CA SER A 166 0.56 -34.95 -10.12
C SER A 166 -0.52 -35.30 -9.11
N THR A 167 -1.79 -35.03 -9.39
CA THR A 167 -2.94 -35.28 -8.53
C THR A 167 -3.95 -36.26 -9.18
N PRO A 168 -4.85 -36.90 -8.41
CA PRO A 168 -5.93 -37.72 -8.97
C PRO A 168 -6.86 -36.94 -9.91
N ASP A 169 -7.43 -37.60 -10.89
CA ASP A 169 -8.22 -37.04 -11.99
C ASP A 169 -9.58 -36.40 -11.61
N ASP A 170 -9.95 -36.38 -10.34
CA ASP A 170 -11.24 -35.88 -9.85
C ASP A 170 -11.20 -34.41 -9.39
N GLN A 171 -10.05 -33.78 -9.41
CA GLN A 171 -9.88 -32.37 -8.99
C GLN A 171 -9.95 -31.41 -10.17
N VAL A 172 -10.78 -30.37 -10.07
CA VAL A 172 -10.84 -29.28 -11.06
C VAL A 172 -9.78 -28.24 -10.73
N TRP A 173 -8.94 -27.96 -11.72
CA TRP A 173 -7.89 -26.96 -11.61
C TRP A 173 -8.26 -25.69 -12.37
N TYR A 174 -7.83 -24.56 -11.79
CA TYR A 174 -8.07 -23.21 -12.32
C TYR A 174 -6.75 -22.46 -12.47
N HIS A 175 -6.72 -21.45 -13.32
CA HIS A 175 -5.57 -20.56 -13.45
C HIS A 175 -5.16 -19.97 -12.09
N ASP A 176 -6.12 -19.47 -11.34
CA ASP A 176 -5.91 -18.88 -10.01
C ASP A 176 -5.59 -19.91 -8.89
N SER A 177 -5.50 -21.21 -9.22
CA SER A 177 -4.84 -22.18 -8.35
C SER A 177 -3.37 -21.84 -8.13
N PHE A 178 -2.76 -21.09 -9.06
CA PHE A 178 -1.42 -20.54 -8.88
C PHE A 178 -1.31 -19.68 -7.61
N TYR A 179 -2.33 -18.91 -7.32
CA TYR A 179 -2.36 -18.02 -6.14
C TYR A 179 -2.84 -18.71 -4.86
N THR A 180 -3.56 -19.81 -4.98
CA THR A 180 -4.33 -20.38 -3.85
C THR A 180 -3.87 -21.76 -3.41
N ASP A 181 -3.38 -22.62 -4.32
CA ASP A 181 -2.89 -23.95 -3.94
C ASP A 181 -1.59 -23.85 -3.13
N PRO A 182 -1.53 -24.41 -1.91
CA PRO A 182 -0.35 -24.27 -1.04
C PRO A 182 0.90 -24.96 -1.61
N VAL A 183 0.73 -26.00 -2.43
CA VAL A 183 1.86 -26.73 -3.04
C VAL A 183 2.44 -25.89 -4.18
N ILE A 184 1.61 -25.30 -5.02
CA ILE A 184 2.04 -24.41 -6.10
C ILE A 184 2.76 -23.18 -5.51
N ARG A 185 2.19 -22.56 -4.46
CA ARG A 185 2.84 -21.42 -3.79
C ARG A 185 4.20 -21.79 -3.22
N GLN A 186 4.34 -22.98 -2.64
CA GLN A 186 5.64 -23.47 -2.16
C GLN A 186 6.62 -23.70 -3.32
N TRP A 187 6.19 -24.24 -4.46
CA TRP A 187 7.06 -24.39 -5.62
C TRP A 187 7.51 -23.02 -6.16
N TYR A 188 6.62 -22.07 -6.19
CA TYR A 188 6.93 -20.70 -6.62
C TYR A 188 7.91 -20.01 -5.63
N GLN A 189 7.73 -20.17 -4.33
CA GLN A 189 8.70 -19.70 -3.33
C GLN A 189 10.07 -20.38 -3.50
N ASN A 190 10.11 -21.66 -3.80
CA ASN A 190 11.36 -22.36 -4.09
C ASN A 190 12.07 -21.80 -5.33
N TRP A 191 11.32 -21.44 -6.37
CA TRP A 191 11.85 -20.78 -7.56
C TRP A 191 12.44 -19.41 -7.23
N ILE A 192 11.70 -18.58 -6.51
CA ILE A 192 12.18 -17.28 -6.01
C ILE A 192 13.49 -17.47 -5.25
N ALA A 193 13.54 -18.38 -4.29
CA ALA A 193 14.72 -18.64 -3.49
C ALA A 193 15.90 -19.12 -4.35
N HIS A 194 15.65 -19.96 -5.36
CA HIS A 194 16.67 -20.46 -6.28
C HIS A 194 17.31 -19.31 -7.06
N LEU A 195 16.50 -18.43 -7.67
CA LEU A 195 17.04 -17.29 -8.41
C LEU A 195 17.77 -16.30 -7.49
N LEU A 196 17.20 -15.92 -6.36
CA LEU A 196 17.82 -14.95 -5.45
C LEU A 196 19.18 -15.41 -4.95
N ASN A 197 19.34 -16.71 -4.67
CA ASN A 197 20.59 -17.28 -4.18
C ASN A 197 21.53 -17.76 -5.29
N ARG A 198 21.12 -17.74 -6.58
CA ARG A 198 21.97 -18.12 -7.68
C ARG A 198 23.20 -17.26 -7.76
N VAL A 199 24.37 -17.88 -7.82
CA VAL A 199 25.64 -17.19 -8.09
C VAL A 199 25.87 -17.13 -9.59
N ASN A 200 25.93 -15.93 -10.13
CA ASN A 200 26.16 -15.67 -11.55
C ASN A 200 27.50 -16.25 -11.99
N THR A 201 27.49 -17.07 -13.03
CA THR A 201 28.68 -17.79 -13.50
C THR A 201 29.72 -16.89 -14.18
N TYR A 202 29.35 -15.65 -14.59
CA TYR A 202 30.27 -14.71 -15.25
C TYR A 202 30.92 -13.73 -14.28
N ASN A 203 30.22 -13.28 -13.24
CA ASN A 203 30.75 -12.27 -12.32
C ASN A 203 30.93 -12.76 -10.88
N GLY A 204 30.46 -13.97 -10.55
CA GLY A 204 30.61 -14.59 -9.22
C GLY A 204 29.76 -13.93 -8.12
N ILE A 205 28.77 -13.10 -8.46
CA ILE A 205 27.91 -12.39 -7.51
C ILE A 205 26.57 -13.13 -7.42
N ALA A 206 26.05 -13.36 -6.21
CA ALA A 206 24.70 -13.87 -6.06
C ALA A 206 23.69 -12.83 -6.55
N TYR A 207 22.59 -13.24 -7.19
CA TYR A 207 21.61 -12.32 -7.77
C TYR A 207 21.06 -11.34 -6.72
N LYS A 208 20.77 -11.80 -5.51
CA LYS A 208 20.37 -10.93 -4.38
C LYS A 208 21.44 -9.93 -3.93
N ASP A 209 22.68 -10.07 -4.41
CA ASP A 209 23.80 -9.18 -4.10
C ASP A 209 24.27 -8.38 -5.32
N ASP A 210 23.66 -8.58 -6.50
CA ASP A 210 24.06 -7.94 -7.74
C ASP A 210 23.29 -6.63 -7.97
N PRO A 211 23.90 -5.46 -7.80
CA PRO A 211 23.23 -4.17 -7.96
C PRO A 211 22.82 -3.85 -9.41
N THR A 212 23.14 -4.70 -10.39
CA THR A 212 22.62 -4.61 -11.75
C THR A 212 21.14 -4.88 -11.79
N ILE A 213 20.65 -5.78 -10.94
CA ILE A 213 19.23 -6.00 -10.75
C ILE A 213 18.70 -4.85 -9.91
N MET A 214 17.63 -4.22 -10.35
CA MET A 214 16.98 -3.10 -9.66
C MET A 214 15.73 -3.56 -8.91
N THR A 215 14.86 -4.27 -9.62
CA THR A 215 13.53 -4.64 -9.12
C THR A 215 13.20 -6.08 -9.47
N TRP A 216 12.74 -6.82 -8.49
CA TRP A 216 12.06 -8.09 -8.69
C TRP A 216 10.56 -7.83 -8.81
N GLU A 217 9.91 -8.41 -9.82
CA GLU A 217 8.46 -8.38 -9.94
C GLU A 217 7.86 -9.74 -9.60
N LEU A 218 6.77 -9.73 -8.82
CA LEU A 218 6.08 -10.96 -8.44
C LEU A 218 5.59 -11.74 -9.66
N GLY A 219 5.26 -11.04 -10.74
CA GLY A 219 4.90 -11.66 -12.01
C GLY A 219 4.73 -10.61 -13.08
N ASN A 220 4.70 -11.05 -14.34
CA ASN A 220 4.21 -10.23 -15.42
C ASN A 220 2.68 -10.30 -15.47
N GLU A 221 2.02 -9.15 -15.25
CA GLU A 221 0.58 -8.96 -15.39
C GLU A 221 -0.29 -9.94 -14.58
N PRO A 222 0.04 -10.22 -13.30
CA PRO A 222 -0.74 -11.15 -12.48
C PRO A 222 -2.17 -10.66 -12.29
N ARG A 223 -3.15 -11.50 -12.64
CA ARG A 223 -4.59 -11.23 -12.49
C ARG A 223 -5.42 -12.52 -12.48
N CYS A 224 -6.69 -12.41 -12.16
CA CYS A 224 -7.59 -13.58 -12.17
C CYS A 224 -7.89 -14.12 -13.57
N LEU A 225 -7.78 -13.29 -14.61
CA LEU A 225 -8.05 -13.72 -15.99
C LEU A 225 -6.94 -14.62 -16.50
N SER A 226 -7.34 -15.73 -17.07
CA SER A 226 -6.47 -16.76 -17.64
C SER A 226 -6.11 -16.48 -19.11
N ALA A 227 -4.97 -16.99 -19.55
CA ALA A 227 -4.60 -17.10 -20.97
C ALA A 227 -5.27 -18.27 -21.69
N GLY A 228 -6.12 -19.05 -21.03
CA GLY A 228 -6.99 -20.07 -21.64
C GLY A 228 -6.53 -21.51 -21.52
N ALA A 229 -5.38 -21.84 -20.93
CA ALA A 229 -5.01 -23.22 -20.67
C ALA A 229 -5.81 -23.81 -19.49
N TYR A 230 -6.03 -23.00 -18.46
CA TYR A 230 -6.95 -23.29 -17.36
C TYR A 230 -7.95 -22.14 -17.21
N PRO A 231 -9.24 -22.42 -16.91
CA PRO A 231 -10.22 -21.37 -16.73
C PRO A 231 -9.97 -20.60 -15.41
N ARG A 232 -10.49 -19.38 -15.32
CA ARG A 232 -10.60 -18.66 -14.05
C ARG A 232 -11.65 -19.34 -13.16
N SER A 233 -11.38 -19.46 -11.86
CA SER A 233 -12.40 -19.88 -10.89
C SER A 233 -13.39 -18.76 -10.58
N PRO A 234 -14.61 -19.08 -10.11
CA PRO A 234 -15.56 -18.07 -9.65
C PRO A 234 -15.11 -17.39 -8.32
N ASN A 235 -14.10 -17.93 -7.66
CA ASN A 235 -13.66 -17.49 -6.33
C ASN A 235 -12.44 -16.56 -6.37
N CYS A 236 -11.81 -16.34 -7.54
CA CYS A 236 -10.69 -15.41 -7.65
C CYS A 236 -11.17 -13.96 -7.54
N THR A 237 -10.64 -13.25 -6.57
CA THR A 237 -11.02 -11.88 -6.22
C THR A 237 -9.80 -11.02 -5.93
N THR A 238 -9.99 -9.72 -5.73
CA THR A 238 -8.92 -8.81 -5.28
C THR A 238 -8.28 -9.26 -3.98
N GLN A 239 -9.04 -9.87 -3.05
CA GLN A 239 -8.49 -10.40 -1.81
C GLN A 239 -7.54 -11.58 -2.05
N THR A 240 -7.84 -12.44 -3.02
CA THR A 240 -6.95 -13.52 -3.44
C THR A 240 -5.61 -12.97 -3.90
N MET A 241 -5.65 -11.96 -4.77
CA MET A 241 -4.46 -11.34 -5.35
C MET A 241 -3.65 -10.55 -4.30
N ILE A 242 -4.32 -9.80 -3.42
CA ILE A 242 -3.67 -9.04 -2.35
C ILE A 242 -2.96 -9.98 -1.36
N ALA A 243 -3.62 -11.06 -0.94
CA ALA A 243 -3.04 -12.03 -0.02
C ALA A 243 -1.80 -12.71 -0.62
N TRP A 244 -1.85 -13.11 -1.89
CA TRP A 244 -0.71 -13.68 -2.59
C TRP A 244 0.44 -12.68 -2.75
N ALA A 245 0.14 -11.43 -3.11
CA ALA A 245 1.16 -10.39 -3.28
C ALA A 245 1.86 -10.06 -1.95
N ASP A 246 1.12 -10.01 -0.84
CA ASP A 246 1.68 -9.79 0.50
C ASP A 246 2.59 -10.96 0.93
N GLU A 247 2.12 -12.20 0.74
CA GLU A 247 2.89 -13.40 1.05
C GLU A 247 4.20 -13.46 0.26
N MET A 248 4.14 -13.29 -1.06
CA MET A 248 5.31 -13.45 -1.92
C MET A 248 6.30 -12.28 -1.76
N SER A 249 5.83 -11.05 -1.61
CA SER A 249 6.70 -9.91 -1.35
C SER A 249 7.39 -10.02 0.02
N THR A 250 6.68 -10.50 1.04
CA THR A 250 7.25 -10.79 2.36
C THR A 250 8.32 -11.88 2.26
N TYR A 251 8.07 -12.93 1.49
CA TYR A 251 9.03 -14.01 1.28
C TYR A 251 10.30 -13.52 0.58
N ILE A 252 10.17 -12.74 -0.50
CA ILE A 252 11.33 -12.14 -1.19
C ILE A 252 12.15 -11.33 -0.19
N LYS A 253 11.52 -10.43 0.57
CA LYS A 253 12.23 -9.56 1.53
C LYS A 253 12.86 -10.31 2.69
N SER A 254 12.44 -11.53 2.97
CA SER A 254 13.12 -12.41 3.96
C SER A 254 14.46 -12.95 3.46
N ILE A 255 14.70 -12.96 2.14
CA ILE A 255 15.92 -13.46 1.51
C ILE A 255 16.78 -12.30 0.97
N ASP A 256 16.12 -11.27 0.45
CA ASP A 256 16.72 -10.13 -0.26
C ASP A 256 16.07 -8.81 0.20
N ASP A 257 16.75 -8.11 1.09
CA ASP A 257 16.35 -6.80 1.61
C ASP A 257 16.97 -5.62 0.82
N LYS A 258 17.74 -5.91 -0.24
CA LYS A 258 18.50 -4.93 -1.00
C LYS A 258 17.78 -4.43 -2.23
N HIS A 259 17.12 -5.32 -2.97
CA HIS A 259 16.42 -4.98 -4.20
C HIS A 259 15.02 -4.45 -3.92
N LEU A 260 14.51 -3.68 -4.87
CA LEU A 260 13.11 -3.25 -4.89
C LEU A 260 12.20 -4.42 -5.27
N VAL A 261 10.95 -4.37 -4.81
CA VAL A 261 9.91 -5.33 -5.17
C VAL A 261 8.70 -4.57 -5.71
N SER A 262 8.15 -5.02 -6.83
CA SER A 262 6.86 -4.60 -7.38
C SER A 262 5.98 -5.81 -7.71
N VAL A 263 4.69 -5.57 -7.92
CA VAL A 263 3.77 -6.66 -8.32
C VAL A 263 3.95 -7.02 -9.79
N GLY A 264 4.18 -6.03 -10.65
CA GLY A 264 4.25 -6.19 -12.10
C GLY A 264 2.86 -6.22 -12.75
N ASP A 265 1.87 -5.61 -12.10
CA ASP A 265 0.47 -5.55 -12.54
C ASP A 265 0.23 -4.46 -13.60
N GLU A 266 -0.90 -4.55 -14.30
CA GLU A 266 -1.31 -3.61 -15.33
C GLU A 266 -1.90 -2.30 -14.78
N GLY A 267 -2.09 -2.21 -13.45
CA GLY A 267 -2.57 -1.00 -12.80
C GLY A 267 -4.09 -0.88 -12.72
N PHE A 268 -4.85 -1.96 -12.91
CA PHE A 268 -6.31 -1.89 -12.81
C PHE A 268 -6.75 -1.51 -11.39
N TYR A 269 -7.82 -0.73 -11.34
CA TYR A 269 -8.41 -0.27 -10.09
C TYR A 269 -9.54 -1.19 -9.62
N CYS A 270 -9.87 -1.10 -8.33
CA CYS A 270 -11.06 -1.72 -7.77
C CYS A 270 -11.93 -0.66 -7.11
N VAL A 271 -12.84 -0.07 -7.90
CA VAL A 271 -13.78 0.96 -7.45
C VAL A 271 -15.18 0.36 -7.37
N PRO A 272 -15.80 0.26 -6.18
CA PRO A 272 -17.13 -0.29 -6.04
C PRO A 272 -18.16 0.43 -6.92
N GLY A 273 -18.87 -0.32 -7.74
CA GLY A 273 -19.92 0.20 -8.63
C GLY A 273 -19.42 0.80 -9.96
N ALA A 274 -18.11 0.78 -10.22
CA ALA A 274 -17.58 1.16 -11.53
C ALA A 274 -18.09 0.22 -12.63
N THR A 275 -18.43 0.77 -13.79
CA THR A 275 -18.86 0.01 -14.97
C THR A 275 -17.73 -0.26 -15.95
N ASP A 276 -16.66 0.55 -15.91
CA ASP A 276 -15.46 0.35 -16.70
C ASP A 276 -14.72 -0.90 -16.19
N TRP A 277 -14.42 -1.81 -17.08
CA TRP A 277 -13.77 -3.09 -16.73
C TRP A 277 -12.35 -2.89 -16.17
N THR A 278 -11.67 -1.80 -16.52
CA THR A 278 -10.35 -1.45 -15.97
C THR A 278 -10.42 -0.95 -14.53
N GLU A 279 -11.64 -0.73 -14.00
CA GLU A 279 -11.87 -0.15 -12.67
C GLU A 279 -12.84 -0.95 -11.79
N ASN A 280 -13.53 -1.98 -12.32
CA ASN A 280 -14.67 -2.62 -11.67
C ASN A 280 -14.31 -3.83 -10.79
N CYS A 281 -13.06 -4.01 -10.42
CA CYS A 281 -12.52 -5.17 -9.69
C CYS A 281 -12.59 -6.51 -10.45
N GLY A 282 -13.12 -6.53 -11.67
CA GLY A 282 -13.40 -7.74 -12.44
C GLY A 282 -12.15 -8.58 -12.73
N GLU A 283 -10.99 -7.96 -12.88
CA GLU A 283 -9.73 -8.65 -13.14
C GLU A 283 -9.05 -9.21 -11.87
N GLY A 284 -9.59 -8.93 -10.68
CA GLY A 284 -8.98 -9.32 -9.41
C GLY A 284 -7.82 -8.43 -9.00
N VAL A 285 -7.54 -7.36 -9.73
CA VAL A 285 -6.47 -6.40 -9.46
C VAL A 285 -7.02 -5.21 -8.68
N ASP A 286 -6.28 -4.74 -7.69
CA ASP A 286 -6.45 -3.47 -7.01
C ASP A 286 -5.05 -2.87 -6.80
N THR A 287 -4.62 -2.07 -7.78
CA THR A 287 -3.27 -1.48 -7.78
C THR A 287 -3.02 -0.59 -6.57
N ILE A 288 -4.07 0.06 -6.01
CA ILE A 288 -3.95 0.88 -4.80
C ILE A 288 -3.72 0.01 -3.56
N ALA A 289 -4.43 -1.11 -3.45
CA ALA A 289 -4.21 -2.05 -2.36
C ALA A 289 -2.81 -2.67 -2.44
N PHE A 290 -2.33 -3.02 -3.64
CA PHE A 290 -0.96 -3.49 -3.84
C PHE A 290 0.07 -2.45 -3.42
N ALA A 291 -0.09 -1.19 -3.81
CA ALA A 291 0.82 -0.11 -3.43
C ALA A 291 0.90 0.09 -1.90
N ARG A 292 -0.14 -0.25 -1.15
CA ARG A 292 -0.17 -0.14 0.32
C ARG A 292 0.52 -1.29 1.05
N LEU A 293 0.83 -2.40 0.37
CA LEU A 293 1.52 -3.52 0.98
C LEU A 293 2.92 -3.10 1.47
N LYS A 294 3.28 -3.61 2.65
CA LYS A 294 4.52 -3.22 3.34
C LYS A 294 5.77 -3.48 2.51
N HIS A 295 5.80 -4.61 1.82
CA HIS A 295 6.97 -5.12 1.10
C HIS A 295 6.93 -4.87 -0.41
N ILE A 296 5.93 -4.18 -0.91
CA ILE A 296 5.91 -3.63 -2.27
C ILE A 296 6.57 -2.24 -2.22
N ASP A 297 7.66 -2.07 -2.93
CA ASP A 297 8.45 -0.84 -2.95
C ASP A 297 8.04 0.12 -4.05
N VAL A 298 7.60 -0.40 -5.19
CA VAL A 298 7.30 0.34 -6.42
C VAL A 298 5.90 -0.02 -6.90
N MET A 299 5.10 0.99 -7.20
CA MET A 299 3.84 0.82 -7.91
C MET A 299 4.12 0.67 -9.39
N SER A 300 3.66 -0.42 -10.01
CA SER A 300 3.76 -0.67 -11.44
C SER A 300 2.40 -0.53 -12.11
N PHE A 301 2.40 -0.19 -13.40
CA PHE A 301 1.23 -0.23 -14.27
C PHE A 301 1.65 -0.36 -15.72
N HIS A 302 0.74 -0.78 -16.60
CA HIS A 302 0.96 -0.93 -18.04
C HIS A 302 -0.01 -0.05 -18.83
N LEU A 303 0.17 0.04 -20.16
CA LEU A 303 -0.67 0.87 -21.02
C LEU A 303 -0.73 0.32 -22.45
N TYR A 304 -1.85 -0.32 -22.78
CA TYR A 304 -2.20 -0.79 -24.12
C TYR A 304 -3.63 -0.37 -24.49
N PRO A 305 -3.88 0.92 -24.73
CA PRO A 305 -5.25 1.42 -24.86
C PRO A 305 -6.01 0.81 -26.03
N ASP A 306 -5.37 0.51 -27.15
CA ASP A 306 -5.96 -0.15 -28.31
C ASP A 306 -6.42 -1.58 -27.97
N HIS A 307 -5.67 -2.35 -27.18
CA HIS A 307 -6.10 -3.66 -26.66
C HIS A 307 -7.25 -3.56 -25.65
N TRP A 308 -7.33 -2.43 -24.94
CA TRP A 308 -8.32 -2.23 -23.89
C TRP A 308 -9.59 -1.49 -24.37
N GLY A 309 -9.70 -1.20 -25.69
CA GLY A 309 -10.83 -0.47 -26.27
C GLY A 309 -10.85 1.00 -25.85
N LYS A 310 -9.69 1.59 -25.61
CA LYS A 310 -9.47 2.99 -25.21
C LYS A 310 -8.70 3.74 -26.30
N ASP A 311 -8.62 5.06 -26.15
CA ASP A 311 -7.85 5.93 -27.06
C ASP A 311 -6.54 6.44 -26.43
N ALA A 312 -5.72 7.11 -27.25
CA ALA A 312 -4.44 7.65 -26.82
C ALA A 312 -4.56 8.75 -25.76
N SER A 313 -5.65 9.51 -25.75
CA SER A 313 -5.89 10.58 -24.78
C SER A 313 -6.28 10.03 -23.41
N TRP A 314 -7.06 8.95 -23.39
CA TRP A 314 -7.31 8.18 -22.18
C TRP A 314 -5.99 7.63 -21.58
N GLY A 315 -5.06 7.17 -22.44
CA GLY A 315 -3.74 6.72 -22.00
C GLY A 315 -2.95 7.79 -21.26
N ALA A 316 -2.99 9.04 -21.70
CA ALA A 316 -2.34 10.14 -20.99
C ALA A 316 -2.99 10.45 -19.63
N GLN A 317 -4.32 10.30 -19.52
CA GLN A 317 -5.03 10.44 -18.25
C GLN A 317 -4.70 9.27 -17.30
N TRP A 318 -4.64 8.04 -17.82
CA TRP A 318 -4.23 6.83 -17.10
C TRP A 318 -2.85 7.01 -16.46
N ILE A 319 -1.86 7.47 -17.23
CA ILE A 319 -0.51 7.80 -16.75
C ILE A 319 -0.57 8.83 -15.61
N THR A 320 -1.29 9.92 -15.82
CA THR A 320 -1.35 11.02 -14.85
C THR A 320 -1.98 10.57 -13.55
N ARG A 321 -3.07 9.80 -13.61
CA ARG A 321 -3.78 9.27 -12.44
C ARG A 321 -2.89 8.32 -11.63
N HIS A 322 -2.24 7.35 -12.28
CA HIS A 322 -1.35 6.40 -11.58
C HIS A 322 -0.18 7.10 -10.87
N ILE A 323 0.38 8.14 -11.50
CA ILE A 323 1.45 8.92 -10.87
C ILE A 323 0.93 9.68 -9.64
N GLN A 324 -0.29 10.23 -9.69
CA GLN A 324 -0.91 10.91 -8.56
C GLN A 324 -1.21 9.91 -7.41
N ASP A 325 -1.80 8.77 -7.73
CA ASP A 325 -2.17 7.74 -6.76
C ASP A 325 -0.94 7.10 -6.10
N ALA A 326 0.14 6.89 -6.84
CA ALA A 326 1.40 6.42 -6.30
C ALA A 326 2.00 7.41 -5.29
N LYS A 327 1.96 8.71 -5.61
CA LYS A 327 2.39 9.76 -4.68
C LYS A 327 1.54 9.77 -3.42
N ALA A 328 0.22 9.67 -3.56
CA ALA A 328 -0.70 9.56 -2.43
C ALA A 328 -0.47 8.28 -1.60
N SER A 329 0.08 7.25 -2.22
CA SER A 329 0.46 5.99 -1.55
C SER A 329 1.93 5.98 -1.06
N HIS A 330 2.66 7.09 -1.16
CA HIS A 330 4.08 7.23 -0.82
C HIS A 330 4.99 6.20 -1.52
N LYS A 331 4.68 5.87 -2.77
CA LYS A 331 5.46 4.92 -3.56
C LYS A 331 6.00 5.60 -4.81
N PRO A 332 7.22 5.27 -5.25
CA PRO A 332 7.64 5.55 -6.61
C PRO A 332 6.79 4.76 -7.60
N VAL A 333 6.66 5.26 -8.84
CA VAL A 333 5.80 4.67 -9.85
C VAL A 333 6.53 4.46 -11.16
N VAL A 334 6.30 3.29 -11.75
CA VAL A 334 6.90 2.88 -13.02
C VAL A 334 5.80 2.45 -13.99
N LEU A 335 5.75 3.07 -15.17
CA LEU A 335 5.02 2.53 -16.32
C LEU A 335 5.85 1.37 -16.88
N GLY A 336 5.52 0.15 -16.44
CA GLY A 336 6.28 -1.08 -16.70
C GLY A 336 6.24 -1.52 -18.15
N GLU A 337 5.11 -1.26 -18.83
CA GLU A 337 4.95 -1.47 -20.26
C GLU A 337 4.05 -0.42 -20.88
N PHE A 338 4.37 0.01 -22.08
CA PHE A 338 3.43 0.73 -22.93
C PHE A 338 3.66 0.44 -24.40
N GLY A 339 2.59 0.35 -25.14
CA GLY A 339 2.59 0.07 -26.56
C GLY A 339 1.37 0.64 -27.29
N LEU A 340 1.49 0.80 -28.61
CA LEU A 340 0.42 1.20 -29.51
C LEU A 340 0.60 0.47 -30.85
N LEU A 341 -0.40 -0.29 -31.30
CA LEU A 341 -0.36 -1.02 -32.57
C LEU A 341 -0.36 -0.10 -33.79
N ASP A 342 -1.13 0.99 -33.73
CA ASP A 342 -1.24 1.93 -34.85
C ASP A 342 0.09 2.67 -35.09
N LYS A 343 0.91 2.09 -35.98
CA LYS A 343 2.24 2.63 -36.32
C LYS A 343 2.24 4.07 -36.85
N PRO A 344 1.27 4.53 -37.67
CA PRO A 344 1.20 5.91 -38.12
C PRO A 344 1.07 6.94 -36.99
N THR A 345 0.30 6.66 -35.97
CA THR A 345 0.08 7.58 -34.82
C THR A 345 1.00 7.30 -33.63
N ARG A 346 1.78 6.22 -33.65
CA ARG A 346 2.63 5.78 -32.55
C ARG A 346 3.60 6.88 -32.06
N ASN A 347 4.31 7.52 -32.97
CA ASN A 347 5.31 8.52 -32.61
C ASN A 347 4.73 9.75 -31.90
N PRO A 348 3.69 10.43 -32.41
CA PRO A 348 3.06 11.53 -31.68
C PRO A 348 2.40 11.09 -30.38
N THR A 349 1.83 9.89 -30.33
CA THR A 349 1.22 9.31 -29.11
C THR A 349 2.27 9.03 -28.03
N TYR A 350 3.39 8.41 -28.39
CA TYR A 350 4.48 8.17 -27.45
C TYR A 350 5.07 9.48 -26.92
N LYS A 351 5.15 10.51 -27.77
CA LYS A 351 5.53 11.83 -27.30
C LYS A 351 4.54 12.39 -26.27
N GLN A 352 3.23 12.30 -26.54
CA GLN A 352 2.19 12.73 -25.60
C GLN A 352 2.30 12.00 -24.26
N TRP A 353 2.48 10.67 -24.27
CA TRP A 353 2.59 9.87 -23.06
C TRP A 353 3.87 10.15 -22.27
N THR A 354 5.01 10.27 -22.96
CA THR A 354 6.27 10.64 -22.32
C THR A 354 6.24 12.05 -21.73
N ASP A 355 5.58 13.00 -22.40
CA ASP A 355 5.32 14.33 -21.85
C ASP A 355 4.42 14.27 -20.61
N ALA A 356 3.39 13.41 -20.60
CA ALA A 356 2.54 13.20 -19.43
C ALA A 356 3.34 12.66 -18.23
N ILE A 357 4.22 11.67 -18.44
CA ILE A 357 5.13 11.14 -17.40
C ILE A 357 6.03 12.25 -16.87
N LEU A 358 6.65 12.99 -17.81
CA LEU A 358 7.49 14.13 -17.45
C LEU A 358 6.68 15.20 -16.68
N ASN A 359 5.51 15.59 -17.06
CA ASN A 359 4.74 16.68 -16.46
C ASN A 359 4.08 16.28 -15.13
N SER A 360 3.73 15.02 -14.94
CA SER A 360 3.15 14.49 -13.70
C SER A 360 4.20 14.04 -12.70
N GLY A 361 5.47 13.88 -13.10
CA GLY A 361 6.57 13.51 -12.22
C GLY A 361 6.67 12.01 -11.96
N GLY A 362 6.49 11.17 -12.99
CA GLY A 362 6.75 9.74 -12.92
C GLY A 362 8.25 9.42 -12.77
N ASP A 363 8.55 8.26 -12.20
CA ASP A 363 9.93 7.85 -11.89
C ASP A 363 10.58 7.05 -13.01
N GLY A 364 9.78 6.32 -13.81
CA GLY A 364 10.29 5.54 -14.91
C GLY A 364 9.23 5.09 -15.90
N ALA A 365 9.67 4.77 -17.12
CA ALA A 365 8.83 4.17 -18.14
C ALA A 365 9.63 3.27 -19.08
N LEU A 366 9.03 2.16 -19.47
CA LEU A 366 9.61 1.08 -20.25
C LEU A 366 8.67 0.76 -21.42
N TYR A 367 9.08 1.06 -22.66
CA TYR A 367 8.22 0.75 -23.79
C TYR A 367 8.29 -0.71 -24.21
N TRP A 368 7.25 -1.24 -24.76
CA TRP A 368 7.16 -2.55 -25.38
C TRP A 368 7.29 -2.40 -26.90
N ILE A 369 8.31 -2.94 -27.56
CA ILE A 369 9.58 -3.50 -27.12
C ILE A 369 10.73 -2.92 -27.95
N LEU A 370 11.92 -2.87 -27.42
CA LEU A 370 13.14 -2.66 -28.20
C LEU A 370 13.56 -3.97 -28.85
N SER A 371 13.88 -3.94 -30.15
CA SER A 371 14.51 -5.08 -30.84
C SER A 371 15.66 -4.60 -31.72
N ASP A 372 16.60 -5.49 -31.99
CA ASP A 372 17.76 -5.22 -32.81
C ASP A 372 18.10 -6.42 -33.72
N LYS A 373 19.32 -6.53 -34.17
CA LYS A 373 19.78 -7.53 -35.15
C LYS A 373 19.86 -8.94 -34.58
N GLN A 374 19.51 -9.89 -35.42
CA GLN A 374 19.77 -11.31 -35.23
C GLN A 374 21.21 -11.69 -35.62
N ASP A 375 21.60 -12.94 -35.38
CA ASP A 375 22.94 -13.47 -35.69
C ASP A 375 23.30 -13.41 -37.17
N ASP A 376 22.32 -13.45 -38.06
CA ASP A 376 22.48 -13.31 -39.50
C ASP A 376 22.52 -11.84 -40.00
N GLY A 377 22.43 -10.89 -39.08
CA GLY A 377 22.43 -9.45 -39.38
C GLY A 377 21.07 -8.89 -39.78
N SER A 378 20.04 -9.69 -39.95
CA SER A 378 18.66 -9.22 -40.16
C SER A 378 18.06 -8.67 -38.87
N LEU A 379 17.05 -7.81 -38.99
CA LEU A 379 16.31 -7.34 -37.78
C LEU A 379 15.47 -8.47 -37.20
N TYR A 380 15.39 -8.55 -35.88
CA TYR A 380 14.47 -9.46 -35.18
C TYR A 380 13.04 -9.13 -35.58
N PRO A 381 12.22 -10.10 -36.01
CA PRO A 381 10.89 -9.83 -36.54
C PRO A 381 9.95 -9.15 -35.52
N ASP A 382 9.09 -8.27 -36.03
CA ASP A 382 8.02 -7.63 -35.27
C ASP A 382 6.80 -8.58 -35.20
N TYR A 383 6.84 -9.56 -34.27
CA TYR A 383 5.82 -10.59 -34.17
C TYR A 383 4.49 -10.11 -33.62
N ASP A 384 4.52 -9.09 -32.76
CA ASP A 384 3.36 -8.55 -32.05
C ASP A 384 2.90 -7.18 -32.53
N GLY A 385 3.62 -6.59 -33.45
CA GLY A 385 3.30 -5.28 -34.03
C GLY A 385 3.79 -4.08 -33.24
N PHE A 386 4.43 -4.26 -32.06
CA PHE A 386 4.84 -3.18 -31.17
C PHE A 386 6.32 -2.79 -31.29
N THR A 387 7.14 -3.57 -31.98
CA THR A 387 8.58 -3.41 -32.03
C THR A 387 9.03 -2.00 -32.44
N VAL A 388 9.98 -1.46 -31.70
CA VAL A 388 10.73 -0.26 -32.02
C VAL A 388 12.16 -0.65 -32.37
N TYR A 389 12.57 -0.26 -33.56
CA TYR A 389 13.96 -0.39 -34.02
C TYR A 389 14.66 0.97 -33.97
N CYS A 390 15.96 0.95 -33.72
CA CYS A 390 16.80 2.15 -33.76
C CYS A 390 17.82 2.07 -34.93
N PRO A 391 17.97 3.16 -35.70
CA PRO A 391 17.29 4.45 -35.59
C PRO A 391 15.89 4.47 -36.23
N SER A 392 14.95 5.17 -35.59
CA SER A 392 13.65 5.49 -36.17
C SER A 392 13.08 6.76 -35.50
N PRO A 393 12.05 7.40 -36.06
CA PRO A 393 11.42 8.56 -35.42
C PRO A 393 10.92 8.27 -34.00
N VAL A 394 10.35 7.08 -33.76
CA VAL A 394 9.90 6.63 -32.44
C VAL A 394 11.09 6.46 -31.49
N CYS A 395 12.17 5.83 -31.94
CA CYS A 395 13.40 5.67 -31.17
C CYS A 395 13.99 7.03 -30.77
N ILE A 396 14.02 8.02 -31.67
CA ILE A 396 14.49 9.39 -31.36
C ILE A 396 13.61 10.03 -30.29
N THR A 397 12.29 9.91 -30.36
CA THR A 397 11.36 10.42 -29.33
C THR A 397 11.65 9.80 -27.96
N LEU A 398 11.85 8.49 -27.90
CA LEU A 398 12.13 7.75 -26.67
C LEU A 398 13.53 8.09 -26.12
N SER A 399 14.55 8.25 -26.98
CA SER A 399 15.88 8.69 -26.58
C SER A 399 15.88 10.13 -26.03
N ASN A 400 15.11 11.03 -26.64
CA ASN A 400 14.92 12.39 -26.13
C ASN A 400 14.22 12.36 -24.75
N PHE A 401 13.21 11.53 -24.57
CA PHE A 401 12.58 11.30 -23.28
C PHE A 401 13.58 10.79 -22.24
N ALA A 402 14.41 9.81 -22.59
CA ALA A 402 15.43 9.27 -21.70
C ALA A 402 16.39 10.36 -21.20
N GLN A 403 16.85 11.23 -22.09
CA GLN A 403 17.70 12.36 -21.71
C GLN A 403 16.94 13.39 -20.85
N ALA A 404 15.67 13.65 -21.15
CA ALA A 404 14.85 14.61 -20.40
C ALA A 404 14.56 14.14 -18.99
N ILE A 405 14.17 12.88 -18.82
CA ILE A 405 13.82 12.32 -17.51
C ILE A 405 15.05 12.22 -16.58
N ALA A 406 16.21 11.90 -17.12
CA ALA A 406 17.46 11.85 -16.37
C ALA A 406 17.94 13.24 -15.88
N ARG A 407 17.62 14.30 -16.62
CA ARG A 407 17.98 15.69 -16.27
C ARG A 407 17.02 16.36 -15.29
N ARG A 408 15.91 15.71 -15.01
CA ARG A 408 14.76 16.34 -14.33
C ARG A 408 14.91 16.50 -12.80
N GLU A 409 16.09 16.33 -12.24
CA GLU A 409 16.36 16.58 -10.82
C GLU A 409 15.81 17.92 -10.27
N ARG A 410 15.48 18.87 -11.15
CA ARG A 410 15.14 20.27 -10.79
C ARG A 410 13.65 20.60 -10.80
N LEU A 411 12.75 19.67 -11.12
CA LEU A 411 11.36 20.02 -11.43
C LEU A 411 10.27 19.33 -10.59
N PHE A 412 10.61 18.62 -9.50
CA PHE A 412 9.58 18.00 -8.69
C PHE A 412 8.94 19.00 -7.74
N PRO A 413 7.60 19.07 -7.74
CA PRO A 413 6.89 19.71 -6.65
C PRO A 413 7.16 18.98 -5.33
N PRO A 414 7.03 19.64 -4.18
CA PRO A 414 7.08 18.98 -2.89
C PRO A 414 5.92 17.98 -2.77
N VAL A 415 6.07 17.01 -1.89
CA VAL A 415 4.99 16.08 -1.52
C VAL A 415 4.56 16.40 -0.12
N ALA A 416 3.29 16.75 0.04
CA ALA A 416 2.66 16.88 1.33
C ALA A 416 2.13 15.52 1.81
N ASP A 417 2.27 15.28 3.11
CA ASP A 417 1.86 14.07 3.81
C ASP A 417 0.75 14.35 4.82
N ASP A 418 -0.12 13.36 5.09
CA ASP A 418 -1.20 13.51 6.05
C ASP A 418 -0.67 13.67 7.48
N ASP A 419 -1.28 14.58 8.23
CA ASP A 419 -0.97 14.89 9.63
C ASP A 419 -2.10 14.50 10.54
N SER A 420 -1.77 14.08 11.77
CA SER A 420 -2.76 13.79 12.77
C SER A 420 -2.32 14.13 14.18
N ALA A 421 -3.28 14.56 15.00
CA ALA A 421 -3.09 14.79 16.43
C ALA A 421 -4.34 14.38 17.22
N VAL A 422 -4.17 14.22 18.53
CA VAL A 422 -5.26 14.02 19.50
C VAL A 422 -5.19 15.14 20.52
N THR A 423 -6.35 15.67 20.91
CA THR A 423 -6.43 16.68 21.98
C THR A 423 -7.56 16.36 22.95
N GLU A 424 -7.46 16.93 24.15
CA GLU A 424 -8.53 16.86 25.14
C GLU A 424 -9.68 17.78 24.77
N PHE A 425 -10.84 17.56 25.39
CA PHE A 425 -12.03 18.35 25.18
C PHE A 425 -11.80 19.84 25.42
N ASN A 426 -12.19 20.67 24.46
CA ASN A 426 -11.99 22.13 24.47
C ASN A 426 -10.53 22.61 24.58
N ILE A 427 -9.54 21.74 24.42
CA ILE A 427 -8.11 22.10 24.52
C ILE A 427 -7.53 22.25 23.08
N PRO A 428 -6.93 23.40 22.75
CA PRO A 428 -6.23 23.58 21.49
C PRO A 428 -5.02 22.65 21.36
N VAL A 429 -4.67 22.30 20.12
CA VAL A 429 -3.47 21.52 19.79
C VAL A 429 -2.76 22.11 18.58
N THR A 430 -1.45 21.92 18.53
CA THR A 430 -0.59 22.40 17.44
C THR A 430 0.01 21.19 16.71
N LEU A 431 -0.01 21.25 15.37
CA LEU A 431 0.62 20.28 14.49
C LEU A 431 1.72 21.00 13.69
N THR A 432 2.67 20.22 13.16
CA THR A 432 3.79 20.70 12.33
C THR A 432 3.73 20.05 10.94
N PRO A 433 2.78 20.41 10.06
CA PRO A 433 2.55 19.72 8.81
C PRO A 433 3.79 19.57 7.92
N ALA A 434 4.62 20.63 7.85
CA ALA A 434 5.82 20.60 7.03
C ALA A 434 6.92 19.64 7.54
N ALA A 435 6.77 19.01 8.71
CA ALA A 435 7.81 18.15 9.30
C ALA A 435 7.94 16.79 8.61
N ASN A 436 6.85 16.26 8.06
CA ASN A 436 6.80 14.99 7.29
C ASN A 436 6.74 15.24 5.78
N ASP A 437 6.57 16.49 5.34
CA ASP A 437 6.54 16.86 3.93
C ASP A 437 7.93 16.77 3.28
N ILE A 438 7.94 16.33 2.02
CA ILE A 438 9.18 16.08 1.29
C ILE A 438 9.44 17.18 0.28
N GLY A 439 10.53 17.91 0.45
CA GLY A 439 11.09 18.78 -0.56
C GLY A 439 12.11 18.06 -1.44
N TYR A 440 12.16 18.39 -2.74
CA TYR A 440 13.08 17.76 -3.69
C TYR A 440 14.21 18.72 -4.11
N ASN A 441 15.39 18.14 -4.39
CA ASN A 441 16.50 18.85 -5.05
C ASN A 441 17.04 20.06 -4.28
N ARG A 442 17.16 19.95 -2.96
CA ARG A 442 17.54 21.04 -2.04
C ARG A 442 16.47 22.14 -1.92
N ALA A 443 15.28 21.94 -2.48
CA ALA A 443 14.13 22.75 -2.14
C ALA A 443 13.54 22.24 -0.84
N SER A 444 13.45 23.10 0.15
CA SER A 444 12.71 22.80 1.38
C SER A 444 11.24 23.17 1.19
N PRO A 445 10.29 22.49 1.86
CA PRO A 445 8.94 23.00 1.99
C PRO A 445 8.98 24.44 2.54
N ALA A 446 8.27 25.35 1.90
CA ALA A 446 8.16 26.76 2.33
C ALA A 446 7.02 26.85 3.33
N ILE A 447 7.34 26.79 4.61
CA ILE A 447 6.37 26.71 5.72
C ILE A 447 5.34 27.84 5.77
N ASP A 448 5.70 28.99 5.22
CA ASP A 448 4.83 30.16 5.08
C ASP A 448 3.84 30.05 3.90
N SER A 449 3.99 29.05 3.07
CA SER A 449 3.14 28.79 1.89
C SER A 449 2.02 27.77 2.14
N ILE A 450 1.89 27.26 3.37
CA ILE A 450 0.82 26.31 3.70
C ILE A 450 -0.54 26.98 3.45
N ASP A 451 -1.36 26.33 2.63
CA ASP A 451 -2.71 26.76 2.30
C ASP A 451 -3.71 25.79 2.92
N LEU A 452 -4.54 26.28 3.84
CA LEU A 452 -5.48 25.49 4.61
C LEU A 452 -6.84 25.30 3.89
N ASP A 453 -7.01 25.86 2.68
CA ASP A 453 -8.18 25.66 1.82
C ASP A 453 -7.82 25.60 0.34
N PRO A 454 -7.20 24.51 -0.13
CA PRO A 454 -6.77 24.37 -1.54
C PRO A 454 -7.93 24.44 -2.58
N ALA A 455 -9.18 24.48 -2.14
CA ALA A 455 -10.32 24.65 -3.02
C ALA A 455 -10.54 26.13 -3.44
N THR A 456 -9.86 27.08 -2.80
CA THR A 456 -9.91 28.51 -3.15
C THR A 456 -8.69 28.93 -3.96
N ALA A 457 -8.80 30.04 -4.70
CA ALA A 457 -7.72 30.48 -5.60
C ALA A 457 -6.55 31.13 -4.87
N GLU A 458 -6.74 31.64 -3.64
CA GLU A 458 -5.73 32.34 -2.85
C GLU A 458 -5.38 31.52 -1.59
N GLN A 459 -4.15 31.67 -1.11
CA GLN A 459 -3.70 31.01 0.10
C GLN A 459 -4.58 31.39 1.29
N GLN A 460 -5.10 30.39 1.98
CA GLN A 460 -5.86 30.55 3.21
C GLN A 460 -4.98 30.15 4.41
N THR A 461 -4.68 31.12 5.27
CA THR A 461 -3.92 30.88 6.50
C THR A 461 -4.81 30.52 7.69
N THR A 462 -6.13 30.54 7.50
CA THR A 462 -7.14 30.19 8.52
C THR A 462 -8.30 29.46 7.85
N ARG A 463 -8.72 28.35 8.43
CA ARG A 463 -9.89 27.58 7.99
C ARG A 463 -10.79 27.27 9.18
N THR A 464 -12.01 27.78 9.16
CA THR A 464 -13.04 27.46 10.16
C THR A 464 -14.05 26.47 9.58
N ILE A 465 -14.29 25.40 10.33
CA ILE A 465 -15.29 24.36 10.06
C ILE A 465 -16.18 24.19 11.30
N ALA A 466 -17.24 23.40 11.21
CA ALA A 466 -18.12 23.17 12.37
C ALA A 466 -17.39 22.62 13.62
N ALA A 467 -16.31 21.87 13.41
CA ALA A 467 -15.53 21.24 14.47
C ALA A 467 -14.57 22.23 15.19
N GLY A 468 -14.25 23.37 14.58
CA GLY A 468 -13.30 24.33 15.14
C GLY A 468 -12.53 25.11 14.06
N THR A 469 -11.45 25.76 14.45
CA THR A 469 -10.64 26.63 13.58
C THR A 469 -9.22 26.14 13.52
N PHE A 470 -8.69 25.95 12.32
CA PHE A 470 -7.28 25.73 12.00
C PHE A 470 -6.67 27.08 11.61
N ALA A 471 -5.47 27.38 12.15
CA ALA A 471 -4.78 28.65 11.89
C ALA A 471 -3.26 28.41 11.73
N LEU A 472 -2.71 28.82 10.59
CA LEU A 472 -1.27 28.79 10.33
C LEU A 472 -0.55 29.83 11.20
N GLN A 473 0.52 29.40 11.85
CA GLN A 473 1.38 30.22 12.70
C GLN A 473 2.61 30.69 11.90
N PRO A 474 3.28 31.77 12.31
CA PRO A 474 4.46 32.31 11.61
C PRO A 474 5.64 31.31 11.49
N ASN A 475 5.72 30.32 12.36
CA ASN A 475 6.75 29.27 12.34
C ASN A 475 6.38 28.05 11.45
N GLY A 476 5.23 28.10 10.76
CA GLY A 476 4.74 27.02 9.91
C GLY A 476 3.91 25.95 10.63
N ASP A 477 3.74 26.06 11.93
CA ASP A 477 2.83 25.21 12.67
C ASP A 477 1.37 25.56 12.37
N VAL A 478 0.46 24.61 12.53
CA VAL A 478 -0.99 24.82 12.43
C VAL A 478 -1.61 24.57 13.79
N ALA A 479 -2.16 25.61 14.40
CA ALA A 479 -2.93 25.50 15.62
C ALA A 479 -4.38 25.16 15.29
N PHE A 480 -4.92 24.14 15.94
CA PHE A 480 -6.34 23.81 15.91
C PHE A 480 -6.99 24.19 17.25
N THR A 481 -8.03 25.01 17.20
CA THR A 481 -8.87 25.33 18.35
C THR A 481 -10.24 24.70 18.15
N PRO A 482 -10.62 23.70 18.98
CA PRO A 482 -11.95 23.10 18.89
C PRO A 482 -13.08 24.13 19.08
N ALA A 483 -14.19 23.95 18.40
CA ALA A 483 -15.42 24.64 18.72
C ALA A 483 -15.89 24.26 20.14
N ALA A 484 -16.44 25.19 20.89
CA ALA A 484 -16.90 24.91 22.25
C ALA A 484 -17.91 23.73 22.24
N GLY A 485 -17.64 22.72 23.07
CA GLY A 485 -18.49 21.52 23.16
C GLY A 485 -18.30 20.48 22.05
N TYR A 486 -17.36 20.66 21.13
CA TYR A 486 -17.09 19.70 20.08
C TYR A 486 -16.26 18.51 20.56
N SER A 487 -16.66 17.31 20.19
CA SER A 487 -15.86 16.08 20.28
C SER A 487 -15.97 15.30 18.98
N GLY A 488 -14.93 14.53 18.64
CA GLY A 488 -14.88 13.77 17.40
C GLY A 488 -13.72 14.18 16.47
N LYS A 489 -13.74 13.72 15.22
CA LYS A 489 -12.68 13.96 14.24
C LYS A 489 -12.94 15.24 13.45
N ALA A 490 -12.01 16.20 13.49
CA ALA A 490 -11.91 17.37 12.63
C ALA A 490 -10.88 17.12 11.55
N SER A 491 -11.14 17.48 10.28
CA SER A 491 -10.16 17.32 9.20
C SER A 491 -10.34 18.40 8.14
N ILE A 492 -9.23 18.91 7.64
CA ILE A 492 -9.16 19.82 6.48
C ILE A 492 -8.10 19.34 5.51
N ALA A 493 -8.23 19.70 4.23
CA ALA A 493 -7.16 19.51 3.26
C ALA A 493 -6.19 20.69 3.32
N TYR A 494 -4.91 20.45 2.99
CA TYR A 494 -3.92 21.49 2.80
C TYR A 494 -3.01 21.21 1.61
N THR A 495 -2.29 22.24 1.16
CA THR A 495 -1.17 22.14 0.24
C THR A 495 -0.01 23.02 0.75
N ILE A 496 1.20 22.73 0.27
CA ILE A 496 2.39 23.50 0.57
C ILE A 496 3.19 23.76 -0.73
N ARG A 497 3.95 24.85 -0.78
CA ARG A 497 4.89 25.08 -1.87
C ARG A 497 6.32 24.81 -1.40
N ASP A 498 7.20 24.57 -2.34
CA ASP A 498 8.62 24.55 -2.04
C ASP A 498 9.27 25.94 -2.24
N SER A 499 10.57 26.05 -1.89
CA SER A 499 11.33 27.28 -2.03
C SER A 499 11.47 27.78 -3.47
N PHE A 500 11.02 27.01 -4.48
CA PHE A 500 10.92 27.43 -5.89
C PHE A 500 9.48 27.78 -6.31
N GLY A 501 8.52 27.79 -5.36
CA GLY A 501 7.12 28.14 -5.59
C GLY A 501 6.28 27.01 -6.19
N ARG A 502 6.77 25.78 -6.27
CA ARG A 502 6.02 24.64 -6.83
C ARG A 502 5.06 24.07 -5.79
N LEU A 503 3.82 23.83 -6.22
CA LEU A 503 2.72 23.36 -5.36
C LEU A 503 2.78 21.83 -5.16
N SER A 504 2.54 21.36 -3.92
CA SER A 504 2.42 19.94 -3.58
C SER A 504 1.12 19.31 -4.09
N ASN A 505 0.98 18.00 -3.90
CA ASN A 505 -0.32 17.33 -3.80
C ASN A 505 -1.11 17.89 -2.60
N GLN A 506 -2.41 17.61 -2.56
CA GLN A 506 -3.22 17.80 -1.35
C GLN A 506 -2.92 16.69 -0.34
N ALA A 507 -2.82 17.06 0.94
CA ALA A 507 -2.80 16.18 2.11
C ALA A 507 -3.81 16.68 3.15
N ASN A 508 -4.02 15.93 4.23
CA ASN A 508 -5.01 16.26 5.25
C ASN A 508 -4.35 16.54 6.59
N ILE A 509 -4.86 17.55 7.29
CA ILE A 509 -4.60 17.75 8.72
C ILE A 509 -5.84 17.27 9.47
N SER A 510 -5.67 16.27 10.36
CA SER A 510 -6.75 15.66 11.11
C SER A 510 -6.49 15.77 12.62
N VAL A 511 -7.51 16.18 13.38
CA VAL A 511 -7.45 16.24 14.84
C VAL A 511 -8.62 15.45 15.42
N THR A 512 -8.34 14.55 16.36
CA THR A 512 -9.36 13.88 17.15
C THR A 512 -9.49 14.58 18.50
N VAL A 513 -10.63 15.22 18.75
CA VAL A 513 -10.97 15.81 20.04
C VAL A 513 -11.66 14.74 20.88
N LYS A 514 -11.11 14.46 22.06
CA LYS A 514 -11.69 13.48 22.98
C LYS A 514 -13.08 13.95 23.46
N PRO A 515 -13.96 13.02 23.88
CA PRO A 515 -15.23 13.37 24.50
C PRO A 515 -15.04 14.25 25.74
N ASP A 516 -16.10 15.01 26.09
CA ASP A 516 -16.16 15.75 27.36
C ASP A 516 -16.03 14.79 28.53
N PRO A 517 -14.99 14.86 29.36
CA PRO A 517 -14.83 13.95 30.49
C PRO A 517 -15.93 14.17 31.55
N THR A 518 -16.62 15.31 31.54
CA THR A 518 -17.68 15.61 32.50
C THR A 518 -19.09 15.27 31.97
N ALA A 519 -19.25 15.03 30.67
CA ALA A 519 -20.55 14.67 30.10
C ALA A 519 -21.04 13.31 30.67
N ALA A 520 -22.30 13.23 31.08
CA ALA A 520 -22.86 11.97 31.56
C ALA A 520 -22.76 10.87 30.50
N ILE A 521 -22.38 9.67 30.91
CA ILE A 521 -22.38 8.47 30.08
C ILE A 521 -23.62 7.67 30.42
N LEU A 522 -24.56 7.55 29.48
CA LEU A 522 -25.73 6.69 29.64
C LEU A 522 -25.28 5.22 29.54
N LEU A 523 -25.50 4.44 30.60
CA LEU A 523 -25.14 3.03 30.68
C LEU A 523 -26.29 2.10 30.34
N ALA A 524 -27.53 2.52 30.65
CA ALA A 524 -28.76 1.85 30.21
C ALA A 524 -29.95 2.82 30.23
N SER A 525 -30.81 2.75 29.24
CA SER A 525 -32.06 3.52 29.12
C SER A 525 -33.30 2.66 29.16
N PHE A 526 -33.16 1.37 28.84
CA PHE A 526 -34.22 0.36 28.73
C PHE A 526 -35.29 0.66 27.67
N GLU A 527 -35.03 1.61 26.77
CA GLU A 527 -35.97 1.96 25.70
C GLU A 527 -36.04 0.88 24.60
N THR A 528 -35.04 0.03 24.48
CA THR A 528 -34.95 -1.01 23.45
C THR A 528 -35.03 -2.43 23.98
N GLY A 529 -35.52 -2.62 25.23
CA GLY A 529 -35.63 -3.92 25.90
C GLY A 529 -34.88 -3.93 27.22
N ALA A 530 -34.50 -5.10 27.70
CA ALA A 530 -33.70 -5.25 28.93
C ALA A 530 -32.22 -4.93 28.75
N GLU A 531 -31.76 -4.58 27.56
CA GLU A 531 -30.40 -4.15 27.24
C GLU A 531 -29.29 -5.06 27.80
N GLY A 532 -29.53 -6.36 27.84
CA GLY A 532 -28.60 -7.36 28.38
C GLY A 532 -28.62 -7.52 29.92
N TRP A 533 -29.41 -6.71 30.60
CA TRP A 533 -29.58 -6.87 32.05
C TRP A 533 -30.35 -8.15 32.40
N ALA A 534 -29.86 -8.88 33.36
CA ALA A 534 -30.44 -10.15 33.82
C ALA A 534 -30.38 -10.28 35.34
N PRO A 535 -31.33 -11.05 35.98
CA PRO A 535 -31.24 -11.34 37.40
C PRO A 535 -30.09 -12.33 37.66
N GLY A 536 -29.37 -12.15 38.74
CA GLY A 536 -28.25 -13.04 39.10
C GLY A 536 -28.64 -14.19 40.02
N ASN A 537 -27.82 -15.22 40.04
CA ASN A 537 -28.09 -16.54 40.55
C ASN A 537 -27.33 -16.85 41.82
N TRP A 538 -27.48 -16.12 42.91
CA TRP A 538 -26.94 -16.60 44.19
C TRP A 538 -27.86 -17.67 44.83
N GLN A 539 -29.13 -17.62 44.44
CA GLN A 539 -30.15 -18.54 44.85
C GLN A 539 -31.01 -18.98 43.66
N PRO A 540 -31.66 -20.14 43.68
CA PRO A 540 -32.40 -20.71 42.55
C PRO A 540 -33.57 -19.89 42.03
N THR A 541 -33.94 -18.76 42.68
CA THR A 541 -35.10 -17.94 42.35
C THR A 541 -34.82 -16.44 42.55
N ALA A 542 -33.87 -15.90 41.83
CA ALA A 542 -33.45 -14.50 42.01
C ALA A 542 -34.53 -13.47 41.56
N GLY A 543 -35.50 -13.88 40.75
CA GLY A 543 -36.52 -12.98 40.21
C GLY A 543 -36.61 -12.98 38.71
N THR A 544 -37.38 -12.06 38.14
CA THR A 544 -37.55 -11.87 36.69
C THR A 544 -37.32 -10.43 36.31
N VAL A 545 -36.79 -10.21 35.13
CA VAL A 545 -36.67 -8.88 34.49
C VAL A 545 -37.46 -8.81 33.20
N GLU A 546 -38.08 -7.67 32.97
CA GLU A 546 -38.76 -7.35 31.70
C GLU A 546 -38.70 -5.84 31.46
N GLN A 547 -38.77 -5.42 30.19
CA GLN A 547 -39.01 -4.02 29.86
C GLN A 547 -40.46 -3.68 30.26
N SER A 548 -40.68 -2.50 30.83
CA SER A 548 -42.01 -2.07 31.26
C SER A 548 -42.27 -0.61 30.97
N ALA A 549 -43.48 -0.31 30.54
CA ALA A 549 -44.00 1.05 30.40
C ALA A 549 -44.78 1.52 31.66
N ASP A 550 -44.83 0.73 32.73
CA ASP A 550 -45.55 1.09 33.97
C ASP A 550 -44.89 2.26 34.73
N TYR A 551 -43.61 2.48 34.43
CA TYR A 551 -42.84 3.61 34.96
C TYR A 551 -41.65 3.90 33.98
N ALA A 552 -41.34 5.17 33.86
CA ALA A 552 -40.09 5.67 33.31
C ALA A 552 -39.70 7.00 33.98
N SER A 553 -38.45 7.17 34.33
CA SER A 553 -37.93 8.43 34.82
C SER A 553 -37.47 9.33 33.66
N GLU A 554 -37.02 8.70 32.57
CA GLU A 554 -36.71 9.32 31.31
C GLU A 554 -37.22 8.43 30.16
N GLY A 555 -37.61 9.03 29.02
CA GLY A 555 -38.14 8.24 27.90
C GLY A 555 -39.56 7.68 28.16
N SER A 556 -39.77 6.42 27.80
CA SER A 556 -41.07 5.75 27.83
C SER A 556 -41.08 4.40 28.53
N HIS A 557 -39.91 3.82 28.82
CA HIS A 557 -39.76 2.49 29.40
C HIS A 557 -38.72 2.45 30.51
N SER A 558 -38.78 1.42 31.35
CA SER A 558 -37.78 1.09 32.36
C SER A 558 -37.61 -0.43 32.46
N LEU A 559 -36.60 -0.89 33.18
CA LEU A 559 -36.43 -2.28 33.53
C LEU A 559 -37.27 -2.59 34.79
N LYS A 560 -38.25 -3.47 34.69
CA LYS A 560 -39.00 -3.98 35.82
C LYS A 560 -38.31 -5.24 36.34
N PHE A 561 -37.85 -5.19 37.58
CA PHE A 561 -37.26 -6.32 38.29
C PHE A 561 -38.19 -6.79 39.42
N ASN A 562 -38.69 -8.02 39.33
CA ASN A 562 -39.46 -8.66 40.38
C ASN A 562 -38.53 -9.56 41.19
N ALA A 563 -38.03 -9.07 42.33
CA ALA A 563 -37.14 -9.79 43.21
C ALA A 563 -37.93 -10.67 44.21
N VAL A 564 -37.50 -11.90 44.45
CA VAL A 564 -38.24 -12.88 45.28
C VAL A 564 -37.87 -12.80 46.75
N ASP A 565 -36.66 -12.57 47.16
CA ASP A 565 -36.25 -12.43 48.56
C ASP A 565 -34.84 -11.82 48.65
N GLY A 566 -34.74 -10.62 48.15
CA GLY A 566 -33.45 -10.00 47.86
C GLY A 566 -32.80 -10.62 46.64
N GLY A 567 -31.87 -9.93 46.06
CA GLY A 567 -31.17 -10.37 44.87
C GLY A 567 -30.50 -9.24 44.15
N TRP A 568 -29.94 -9.54 42.97
CA TRP A 568 -29.31 -8.53 42.17
C TRP A 568 -29.72 -8.65 40.69
N VAL A 569 -29.67 -7.52 40.03
CA VAL A 569 -29.84 -7.43 38.60
C VAL A 569 -28.62 -6.70 38.04
N GLY A 570 -28.11 -7.12 36.88
CA GLY A 570 -26.94 -6.51 36.32
C GLY A 570 -26.64 -6.91 34.88
N VAL A 571 -25.61 -6.34 34.38
CA VAL A 571 -25.13 -6.55 32.99
C VAL A 571 -23.62 -6.75 32.95
N THR A 572 -23.18 -7.67 32.09
CA THR A 572 -21.80 -7.72 31.63
C THR A 572 -21.78 -7.01 30.28
N PHE A 573 -21.01 -5.92 30.18
CA PHE A 573 -20.94 -5.12 28.96
C PHE A 573 -20.30 -5.93 27.84
N PRO A 574 -20.82 -5.83 26.60
CA PRO A 574 -20.23 -6.55 25.43
C PRO A 574 -18.83 -6.03 25.05
N ALA A 575 -18.50 -4.82 25.45
CA ALA A 575 -17.17 -4.22 25.38
C ALA A 575 -16.94 -3.41 26.65
N PRO A 576 -15.69 -3.25 27.11
CA PRO A 576 -15.39 -2.40 28.27
C PRO A 576 -15.90 -0.98 28.09
N VAL A 577 -16.45 -0.41 29.16
CA VAL A 577 -16.91 0.98 29.23
C VAL A 577 -15.83 1.82 29.90
N ASP A 578 -15.51 2.97 29.30
CA ASP A 578 -14.56 3.93 29.86
C ASP A 578 -15.30 4.93 30.77
N LEU A 579 -15.08 4.80 32.06
CA LEU A 579 -15.57 5.71 33.11
C LEU A 579 -14.48 6.63 33.67
N THR A 580 -13.37 6.79 32.93
CA THR A 580 -12.29 7.69 33.37
C THR A 580 -12.82 9.11 33.52
N GLY A 581 -12.55 9.73 34.69
CA GLY A 581 -12.97 11.09 35.01
C GLY A 581 -14.41 11.23 35.51
N LYS A 582 -15.17 10.12 35.56
CA LYS A 582 -16.48 10.10 36.20
C LYS A 582 -16.35 10.06 37.72
N THR A 583 -17.27 10.74 38.42
CA THR A 583 -17.26 10.82 39.88
C THR A 583 -18.43 10.17 40.51
N HIS A 584 -19.52 9.90 39.78
CA HIS A 584 -20.74 9.32 40.30
C HIS A 584 -21.36 8.30 39.33
N ILE A 585 -22.02 7.27 39.90
CA ILE A 585 -22.99 6.41 39.21
C ILE A 585 -24.37 6.77 39.72
N LYS A 586 -25.31 7.08 38.84
CA LYS A 586 -26.69 7.39 39.17
C LYS A 586 -27.65 6.40 38.54
N VAL A 587 -28.65 6.01 39.31
CA VAL A 587 -29.72 5.08 38.89
C VAL A 587 -31.03 5.61 39.40
N ASP A 588 -32.01 5.76 38.55
CA ASP A 588 -33.35 6.11 38.97
C ASP A 588 -34.13 4.87 39.28
N ILE A 589 -34.66 4.79 40.52
CA ILE A 589 -35.33 3.59 41.04
C ILE A 589 -36.70 3.97 41.62
N LYS A 590 -37.73 3.18 41.24
CA LYS A 590 -39.03 3.21 41.88
C LYS A 590 -39.31 1.87 42.54
N THR A 591 -39.71 1.89 43.82
CA THR A 591 -40.10 0.71 44.57
C THR A 591 -41.62 0.57 44.65
N LEU A 592 -42.14 -0.66 44.54
CA LEU A 592 -43.49 -1.03 44.86
C LEU A 592 -43.49 -2.06 45.98
N GLY A 593 -44.25 -1.75 47.10
CA GLY A 593 -44.29 -2.61 48.27
C GLY A 593 -43.38 -2.14 49.40
N ALA A 594 -42.44 -2.96 49.83
CA ALA A 594 -41.50 -2.66 50.92
C ALA A 594 -40.35 -1.74 50.47
N GLY A 595 -39.77 -0.99 51.39
CA GLY A 595 -38.47 -0.33 51.17
C GLY A 595 -37.33 -1.32 51.10
N THR A 596 -36.24 -0.94 50.43
CA THR A 596 -35.09 -1.79 50.23
C THR A 596 -33.77 -1.03 50.42
N SER A 597 -32.78 -1.70 50.98
CA SER A 597 -31.40 -1.25 50.85
C SER A 597 -30.83 -1.78 49.51
N GLN A 598 -30.12 -0.97 48.85
CA GLN A 598 -29.49 -1.32 47.58
C GLN A 598 -28.05 -0.84 47.53
N ASP A 599 -27.24 -1.51 46.79
CA ASP A 599 -25.90 -1.05 46.40
C ASP A 599 -25.66 -1.24 44.90
N ILE A 600 -24.70 -0.50 44.39
CA ILE A 600 -24.21 -0.60 43.01
C ILE A 600 -22.81 -1.18 43.07
N SER A 601 -22.56 -2.22 42.31
CA SER A 601 -21.24 -2.86 42.22
C SER A 601 -20.73 -2.86 40.79
N LEU A 602 -19.42 -2.70 40.62
CA LEU A 602 -18.74 -2.73 39.33
C LEU A 602 -17.78 -3.90 39.22
N GLN A 603 -17.63 -4.43 38.02
CA GLN A 603 -16.53 -5.33 37.65
C GLN A 603 -15.52 -4.57 36.77
N ILE A 604 -14.26 -4.53 37.20
CA ILE A 604 -13.22 -3.67 36.62
C ILE A 604 -12.03 -4.54 36.21
N GLY A 605 -11.47 -4.22 35.04
CA GLY A 605 -10.27 -4.85 34.52
C GLY A 605 -10.46 -6.26 33.94
N PRO A 606 -9.43 -6.82 33.29
CA PRO A 606 -9.49 -8.12 32.63
C PRO A 606 -9.68 -9.32 33.59
N SER A 607 -9.40 -9.12 34.88
CA SER A 607 -9.65 -10.10 35.93
C SER A 607 -11.06 -10.01 36.53
N PHE A 608 -11.90 -9.09 36.05
CA PHE A 608 -13.26 -8.85 36.57
C PHE A 608 -13.25 -8.58 38.08
N GLU A 609 -12.35 -7.71 38.53
CA GLU A 609 -12.26 -7.35 39.92
C GLU A 609 -13.56 -6.72 40.44
N TRP A 610 -14.08 -7.20 41.54
CA TRP A 610 -15.34 -6.77 42.12
C TRP A 610 -15.15 -5.58 43.04
N CYS A 611 -15.81 -4.47 42.73
CA CYS A 611 -15.86 -3.28 43.59
C CYS A 611 -17.32 -2.98 43.96
N GLN A 612 -17.63 -3.05 45.24
CA GLN A 612 -18.98 -2.85 45.79
C GLN A 612 -19.15 -1.44 46.36
N GLY A 613 -20.24 -0.77 45.99
CA GLY A 613 -20.62 0.53 46.56
C GLY A 613 -21.24 0.43 47.95
N ASN A 614 -21.43 1.55 48.58
CA ASN A 614 -22.14 1.64 49.86
C ASN A 614 -23.64 1.44 49.68
N PHE A 615 -24.29 0.82 50.68
CA PHE A 615 -25.72 0.63 50.69
C PHE A 615 -26.47 1.96 50.85
N THR A 616 -27.47 2.17 49.98
CA THR A 616 -28.41 3.30 50.03
C THR A 616 -29.82 2.75 50.23
N PHE A 617 -30.61 3.37 51.11
CA PHE A 617 -31.97 2.94 51.38
C PHE A 617 -33.00 3.72 50.56
N VAL A 618 -33.91 2.99 49.87
CA VAL A 618 -35.04 3.56 49.14
C VAL A 618 -36.33 3.16 49.86
N ASN A 619 -37.13 4.16 50.20
CA ASN A 619 -38.38 3.95 50.92
C ASN A 619 -39.43 3.21 50.09
N ALA A 620 -40.36 2.55 50.77
CA ALA A 620 -41.48 1.84 50.17
C ALA A 620 -42.34 2.79 49.29
N ASN A 621 -42.76 2.34 48.10
CA ASN A 621 -43.64 3.03 47.18
C ASN A 621 -43.15 4.45 46.80
N THR A 622 -41.86 4.64 46.72
CA THR A 622 -41.23 5.91 46.32
C THR A 622 -40.38 5.79 45.07
N THR A 623 -40.09 6.93 44.48
CA THR A 623 -39.07 7.10 43.46
C THR A 623 -37.86 7.84 44.05
N ALA A 624 -36.69 7.37 43.77
CA ALA A 624 -35.41 8.02 44.19
C ALA A 624 -34.33 7.80 43.12
N THR A 625 -33.45 8.78 43.01
CA THR A 625 -32.18 8.60 42.29
C THR A 625 -31.17 8.10 43.31
N THR A 626 -30.66 6.89 43.11
CA THR A 626 -29.50 6.42 43.85
C THR A 626 -28.27 7.03 43.24
N ASP A 627 -27.50 7.74 44.03
CA ASP A 627 -26.29 8.44 43.65
C ASP A 627 -25.12 7.88 44.45
N VAL A 628 -24.19 7.24 43.77
CA VAL A 628 -23.02 6.58 44.37
C VAL A 628 -21.75 7.30 43.95
N ASP A 629 -21.05 7.85 44.93
CA ASP A 629 -19.71 8.46 44.73
C ASP A 629 -18.69 7.36 44.42
N LEU A 630 -18.11 7.41 43.26
CA LEU A 630 -17.10 6.48 42.77
C LEU A 630 -15.78 6.54 43.56
N ILE A 631 -15.48 7.67 44.22
CA ILE A 631 -14.22 7.87 44.92
C ILE A 631 -14.32 7.42 46.39
N GLY A 632 -15.44 7.69 47.08
CA GLY A 632 -15.59 7.54 48.50
C GLY A 632 -16.44 6.35 48.95
N ALA A 633 -17.22 5.74 48.06
CA ALA A 633 -18.31 4.82 48.41
C ALA A 633 -18.07 3.34 48.07
N PHE A 634 -16.91 3.01 47.48
CA PHE A 634 -16.63 1.63 47.03
C PHE A 634 -15.72 0.85 48.00
N SER A 635 -15.91 -0.47 48.05
CA SER A 635 -15.11 -1.38 48.89
C SER A 635 -13.66 -1.55 48.37
N CYS A 636 -13.34 -1.03 47.20
CA CYS A 636 -12.01 -0.98 46.64
C CYS A 636 -11.61 0.49 46.41
N ASP A 637 -10.32 0.79 46.39
CA ASP A 637 -9.82 2.09 45.99
C ASP A 637 -9.89 2.25 44.45
N ILE A 638 -11.01 2.79 43.99
CA ILE A 638 -11.28 3.00 42.56
C ILE A 638 -10.23 3.90 41.90
N SER A 639 -9.58 4.81 42.62
CA SER A 639 -8.53 5.68 42.05
C SER A 639 -7.32 4.88 41.55
N THR A 640 -7.15 3.66 42.02
CA THR A 640 -6.08 2.72 41.60
C THR A 640 -6.50 1.75 40.51
N LYS A 641 -7.76 1.78 40.06
CA LYS A 641 -8.34 0.82 39.12
C LYS A 641 -8.37 1.39 37.70
N PRO A 642 -8.29 0.51 36.69
CA PRO A 642 -8.39 0.92 35.28
C PRO A 642 -9.84 1.28 34.92
N MET A 643 -10.28 2.50 35.26
CA MET A 643 -11.65 2.95 35.00
C MET A 643 -12.00 3.05 33.51
N ASN A 644 -11.04 2.91 32.64
CA ASN A 644 -11.24 2.74 31.20
C ASN A 644 -11.55 1.28 30.79
N ASP A 645 -11.65 0.35 31.76
CA ASP A 645 -11.93 -1.06 31.52
C ASP A 645 -13.01 -1.58 32.51
N VAL A 646 -14.19 -0.92 32.53
CA VAL A 646 -15.34 -1.38 33.32
C VAL A 646 -16.13 -2.38 32.51
N ARG A 647 -16.26 -3.62 33.01
CA ARG A 647 -16.79 -4.75 32.25
C ARG A 647 -18.17 -5.21 32.66
N GLY A 648 -18.64 -4.79 33.84
CA GLY A 648 -19.99 -5.11 34.29
C GLY A 648 -20.46 -4.16 35.37
N MET A 649 -21.78 -4.10 35.53
CA MET A 649 -22.47 -3.34 36.59
C MET A 649 -23.61 -4.13 37.14
N TYR A 650 -23.81 -4.04 38.47
CA TYR A 650 -24.79 -4.81 39.21
C TYR A 650 -25.46 -3.97 40.31
N ILE A 651 -26.76 -4.16 40.49
CA ILE A 651 -27.55 -3.49 41.53
C ILE A 651 -28.15 -4.57 42.45
N PHE A 652 -27.81 -4.50 43.74
CA PHE A 652 -28.34 -5.38 44.76
C PHE A 652 -29.51 -4.77 45.47
N PHE A 653 -30.47 -5.62 45.89
CA PHE A 653 -31.67 -5.29 46.63
C PHE A 653 -31.75 -6.20 47.84
N SER A 654 -31.92 -5.63 49.05
CA SER A 654 -31.91 -6.40 50.32
C SER A 654 -33.21 -7.14 50.63
N GLY A 655 -34.28 -6.95 49.86
CA GLY A 655 -35.58 -7.60 50.08
C GLY A 655 -36.33 -7.89 48.78
N GLY A 656 -37.36 -8.73 48.89
CA GLY A 656 -38.25 -9.00 47.77
C GLY A 656 -39.19 -7.84 47.46
N GLY A 657 -39.61 -7.71 46.21
CA GLY A 657 -40.50 -6.63 45.74
C GLY A 657 -40.41 -6.40 44.24
N THR A 658 -41.17 -5.45 43.77
CA THR A 658 -41.11 -4.97 42.40
C THR A 658 -40.35 -3.64 42.34
N PHE A 659 -39.30 -3.61 41.55
CA PHE A 659 -38.43 -2.48 41.36
C PHE A 659 -38.43 -2.08 39.88
N TYR A 660 -38.53 -0.78 39.59
CA TYR A 660 -38.32 -0.24 38.27
C TYR A 660 -36.99 0.51 38.30
N ILE A 661 -36.13 0.19 37.35
CA ILE A 661 -34.76 0.74 37.21
C ILE A 661 -34.73 1.45 35.90
N ASP A 662 -34.22 2.67 35.91
CA ASP A 662 -34.16 3.48 34.70
C ASP A 662 -32.99 4.47 34.72
N ASN A 663 -32.65 5.03 33.55
CA ASN A 663 -31.68 6.13 33.39
C ASN A 663 -30.36 5.88 34.16
N VAL A 664 -29.76 4.71 33.91
CA VAL A 664 -28.49 4.31 34.53
C VAL A 664 -27.37 5.10 33.86
N ARG A 665 -26.64 5.93 34.59
CA ARG A 665 -25.63 6.84 34.03
C ARG A 665 -24.45 7.05 34.96
N ALA A 666 -23.32 7.41 34.36
CA ALA A 666 -22.12 7.88 35.06
C ALA A 666 -21.86 9.36 34.77
N ASP A 667 -21.72 10.17 35.81
CA ASP A 667 -21.50 11.62 35.73
C ASP A 667 -20.07 11.99 36.12
#